data_1b2bfbbf63b3912558f1297cadd8c3ab
#
_entry.id   1b2bfbbf63b3912558f1297cadd8c3ab
#
_cell.length_a   1.000
_cell.length_b   1.000
_cell.length_c   1.000
_cell.angle_alpha   90.00
_cell.angle_beta   90.00
_cell.angle_gamma   90.00
#
_symmetry.space_group_name_H-M   'P 1'
#
loop_
_entity.id
_entity.type
_entity.pdbx_description
1 polymer ?
#
loop_
_entity_poly.entity_id
_entity_poly.type
_entity_poly.pdbx_seq_one_letter_code
_entity_poly.pdbx_strand_id
1 'polypeptide(L)'
;MRKTSLCIATHWRGGLAVCGRIFGHLGVRVCAAALLASVFSFSEEFVQDLGESSVYGTSSEIVKPLQASSSYAEVIPESWEGRGLSAAEVLASLPGVQYTRQGGVGSFQTVSIRGVSAKNIVVCMDGVPLNDASGGAVDLGTIDLNQVEKIEVYKDRVPAKFGGRGIGGAINFVTKGSKPAEAVLSPDEKKSGRVLLSYGSHNTWEASTQLLSRLSDIASVSASLSARHSDNDYEFDSQNGTPYNPDDDFTDTRRNAEFTEYSGLFKARVLHANGVFSTLSLNFSRSEGGNPGRDDYQTTTAGYKGEFATAIYRAELPQLWNWLWLELSLTGRFEKATSHSYYPLDHLGYMLPDMQEYGTAGYSLVPEIVANYSGERFEVNLRLAVDASYYEKRGTSSSKWNLMRVATNVSGDVSYDVVKNLSIGGEASALIVKDDLHGGKFIQPTTSLMLETAKERDISWTGRGFVRYDAPNSRYGGSLSFGRFVRTPQLMELYGVFPGMLSNPDLKDESALRFEVGGYYMIPKSNTAIRATYFETQVDNGIYWLISAGFAKPKNIGESHIRGLEAELESKPKKWFSVILRATFQDAEDCSDEKYYNGKQLPNEPARSYYAEAKFDLPYHFDFTWSSEYRTEIFDDRANRIKQPAVDLHHFSLGYNPFKKTRLVFALRNLTDETYRNPYISFPTPGREYKLTLTQGF
;
A
#
# COMPACT_ATOMS: atom_id res chain seq x y z
N MET A 1 -20.02 -8.99 -38.97
CA MET A 1 -18.91 -8.03 -39.02
C MET A 1 -19.44 -6.62 -39.11
N ARG A 2 -19.37 -5.85 -38.11
CA ARG A 2 -19.69 -4.43 -37.83
C ARG A 2 -20.47 -4.33 -36.52
N LYS A 3 -19.77 -3.94 -35.45
CA LYS A 3 -20.27 -3.17 -34.28
C LYS A 3 -19.45 -3.49 -33.02
N THR A 4 -18.13 -3.31 -33.06
CA THR A 4 -17.32 -3.40 -31.83
C THR A 4 -16.28 -2.27 -31.67
N SER A 5 -16.29 -1.27 -32.53
CA SER A 5 -15.28 -0.21 -32.53
C SER A 5 -15.74 1.14 -31.95
N LEU A 6 -16.94 1.23 -31.38
CA LEU A 6 -17.49 2.54 -30.97
C LEU A 6 -17.55 2.79 -29.45
N CYS A 7 -17.24 1.82 -28.60
CA CYS A 7 -17.37 1.99 -27.15
C CYS A 7 -16.11 2.59 -26.44
N ILE A 8 -14.94 2.52 -27.05
CA ILE A 8 -13.70 3.04 -26.43
C ILE A 8 -13.59 4.58 -26.59
N ALA A 9 -14.14 5.12 -27.68
CA ALA A 9 -14.03 6.55 -27.98
C ALA A 9 -14.93 7.46 -27.12
N THR A 10 -16.00 6.95 -26.53
CA THR A 10 -16.95 7.75 -25.74
C THR A 10 -16.49 7.99 -24.31
N HIS A 11 -15.71 7.09 -23.72
CA HIS A 11 -15.17 7.27 -22.36
C HIS A 11 -14.00 8.26 -22.31
N TRP A 12 -13.18 8.32 -23.36
CA TRP A 12 -12.09 9.31 -23.47
C TRP A 12 -12.59 10.74 -23.66
N ARG A 13 -13.76 10.94 -24.28
CA ARG A 13 -14.35 12.27 -24.40
C ARG A 13 -14.82 12.85 -23.07
N GLY A 14 -15.26 12.01 -22.13
CA GLY A 14 -15.61 12.42 -20.76
C GLY A 14 -14.39 12.90 -19.94
N GLY A 15 -13.29 12.18 -20.01
CA GLY A 15 -12.05 12.53 -19.29
C GLY A 15 -11.42 13.84 -19.76
N LEU A 16 -11.40 14.07 -21.08
CA LEU A 16 -10.91 15.34 -21.64
C LEU A 16 -11.83 16.53 -21.31
N ALA A 17 -13.14 16.31 -21.21
CA ALA A 17 -14.10 17.35 -20.83
C ALA A 17 -13.98 17.72 -19.34
N VAL A 18 -13.63 16.77 -18.47
CA VAL A 18 -13.36 16.99 -17.04
C VAL A 18 -12.05 17.74 -16.85
N CYS A 19 -10.97 17.37 -17.56
CA CYS A 19 -9.72 18.13 -17.56
C CYS A 19 -9.94 19.59 -18.02
N GLY A 20 -10.76 19.82 -19.03
CA GLY A 20 -11.11 21.16 -19.49
C GLY A 20 -11.89 21.99 -18.47
N ARG A 21 -12.66 21.37 -17.58
CA ARG A 21 -13.35 22.05 -16.48
C ARG A 21 -12.45 22.32 -15.27
N ILE A 22 -11.47 21.47 -15.02
CA ILE A 22 -10.55 21.62 -13.88
C ILE A 22 -9.58 22.79 -14.06
N PHE A 23 -9.08 23.02 -15.29
CA PHE A 23 -7.99 24.00 -15.49
C PHE A 23 -8.37 25.23 -16.34
N GLY A 24 -9.60 25.36 -16.78
CA GLY A 24 -9.93 26.38 -17.79
C GLY A 24 -9.12 26.20 -19.09
N HIS A 25 -9.61 26.63 -20.22
CA HIS A 25 -9.00 26.39 -21.53
C HIS A 25 -7.53 26.88 -21.71
N LEU A 26 -6.99 27.66 -20.77
CA LEU A 26 -5.62 28.21 -20.84
C LEU A 26 -4.59 27.36 -20.07
N GLY A 27 -4.92 26.80 -18.89
CA GLY A 27 -3.96 26.14 -18.01
C GLY A 27 -3.46 24.79 -18.55
N VAL A 28 -4.35 23.95 -19.09
CA VAL A 28 -3.97 22.63 -19.63
C VAL A 28 -3.15 22.75 -20.91
N ARG A 29 -3.45 23.74 -21.74
CA ARG A 29 -2.67 23.98 -22.97
C ARG A 29 -1.28 24.52 -22.69
N VAL A 30 -1.12 25.30 -21.64
CA VAL A 30 0.20 25.84 -21.24
C VAL A 30 1.06 24.79 -20.57
N CYS A 31 0.52 23.98 -19.66
CA CYS A 31 1.28 22.91 -19.00
C CYS A 31 1.62 21.76 -19.96
N ALA A 32 0.69 21.30 -20.77
CA ALA A 32 0.93 20.25 -21.76
C ALA A 32 1.85 20.74 -22.90
N ALA A 33 1.71 21.97 -23.35
CA ALA A 33 2.58 22.57 -24.36
C ALA A 33 3.98 22.88 -23.81
N ALA A 34 4.11 23.30 -22.54
CA ALA A 34 5.42 23.50 -21.91
C ALA A 34 6.17 22.19 -21.69
N LEU A 35 5.46 21.13 -21.27
CA LEU A 35 6.05 19.78 -21.14
C LEU A 35 6.42 19.16 -22.50
N LEU A 36 5.55 19.30 -23.52
CA LEU A 36 5.84 18.83 -24.88
C LEU A 36 6.90 19.71 -25.58
N ALA A 37 6.87 21.03 -25.39
CA ALA A 37 7.89 21.92 -25.96
C ALA A 37 9.27 21.72 -25.36
N SER A 38 9.36 21.39 -24.05
CA SER A 38 10.65 21.05 -23.43
C SER A 38 11.26 19.75 -23.95
N VAL A 39 10.41 18.81 -24.43
CA VAL A 39 10.86 17.54 -25.03
C VAL A 39 11.33 17.71 -26.48
N PHE A 40 10.79 18.71 -27.21
CA PHE A 40 11.10 18.91 -28.63
C PHE A 40 12.08 20.04 -28.97
N SER A 41 12.44 20.90 -28.00
CA SER A 41 13.28 22.10 -28.27
C SER A 41 14.77 21.94 -28.02
N PHE A 42 15.23 20.77 -27.63
CA PHE A 42 16.66 20.49 -27.42
C PHE A 42 17.19 19.45 -28.41
N SER A 43 17.13 19.75 -29.68
CA SER A 43 17.88 19.05 -30.70
C SER A 43 18.86 20.06 -31.33
N GLU A 44 20.08 20.03 -30.93
CA GLU A 44 21.32 20.12 -31.71
C GLU A 44 22.51 20.58 -30.84
N GLU A 45 23.61 19.83 -30.99
CA GLU A 45 24.97 20.12 -30.52
C GLU A 45 25.27 20.07 -29.01
N PHE A 46 25.51 18.85 -28.50
CA PHE A 46 26.65 18.61 -27.58
C PHE A 46 27.02 17.12 -27.63
N VAL A 47 27.82 16.75 -28.65
CA VAL A 47 28.56 15.51 -28.58
C VAL A 47 29.91 15.85 -27.93
N GLN A 48 30.03 15.63 -26.64
CA GLN A 48 31.30 15.53 -25.95
C GLN A 48 31.59 14.06 -25.70
N ASP A 49 32.69 13.58 -26.26
CA ASP A 49 33.28 12.27 -26.11
C ASP A 49 33.46 11.97 -24.61
N LEU A 50 32.52 11.31 -23.98
CA LEU A 50 32.60 10.80 -22.62
C LEU A 50 33.19 9.42 -22.71
N GLY A 51 34.50 9.31 -22.38
CA GLY A 51 35.16 8.02 -22.20
C GLY A 51 34.33 7.08 -21.34
N GLU A 52 34.44 5.79 -21.62
CA GLU A 52 33.75 4.67 -20.99
C GLU A 52 33.79 4.74 -19.44
N SER A 53 32.87 5.44 -18.85
CA SER A 53 32.43 5.25 -17.48
C SER A 53 30.91 5.09 -17.50
N SER A 54 30.50 3.86 -17.39
CA SER A 54 29.08 3.49 -17.25
C SER A 54 28.51 4.08 -15.97
N VAL A 55 28.00 5.29 -16.05
CA VAL A 55 27.20 5.89 -14.96
C VAL A 55 25.77 5.41 -15.12
N TYR A 56 25.50 4.21 -14.66
CA TYR A 56 24.14 3.74 -14.42
C TYR A 56 23.75 4.12 -12.99
N GLY A 57 23.47 5.39 -12.77
CA GLY A 57 22.75 5.84 -11.58
C GLY A 57 21.28 5.53 -11.77
N THR A 58 20.78 4.43 -11.23
CA THR A 58 19.35 4.24 -11.06
C THR A 58 18.89 5.14 -9.93
N SER A 59 17.74 5.83 -10.08
CA SER A 59 17.14 6.68 -9.06
C SER A 59 16.90 5.96 -7.72
N SER A 60 17.00 4.62 -7.69
CA SER A 60 16.96 3.78 -6.50
C SER A 60 18.27 3.74 -5.71
N GLU A 61 19.41 4.14 -6.29
CA GLU A 61 20.72 4.10 -5.60
C GLU A 61 21.09 5.40 -4.89
N ILE A 62 20.38 6.51 -5.18
CA ILE A 62 20.66 7.82 -4.59
C ILE A 62 20.22 7.90 -3.13
N VAL A 63 19.19 7.15 -2.74
CA VAL A 63 18.86 6.95 -1.34
C VAL A 63 19.53 5.65 -0.91
N LYS A 64 20.74 5.70 -0.38
CA LYS A 64 21.30 4.55 0.34
C LYS A 64 20.24 4.10 1.34
N PRO A 65 19.67 2.88 1.22
CA PRO A 65 18.69 2.41 2.17
C PRO A 65 19.27 2.62 3.56
N LEU A 66 18.45 3.07 4.50
CA LEU A 66 18.83 3.11 5.92
C LEU A 66 19.00 1.67 6.41
N GLN A 67 20.02 0.96 5.93
CA GLN A 67 20.34 -0.41 6.34
C GLN A 67 20.65 -0.51 7.84
N ALA A 68 20.83 0.64 8.49
CA ALA A 68 21.23 0.75 9.87
C ALA A 68 20.07 0.67 10.88
N SER A 69 18.80 0.79 10.47
CA SER A 69 17.69 0.73 11.42
C SER A 69 16.67 -0.32 10.99
N SER A 70 16.00 -0.97 11.94
CA SER A 70 14.87 -1.86 11.68
C SER A 70 13.63 -1.10 11.17
N SER A 71 13.72 0.20 11.00
CA SER A 71 12.63 1.08 10.54
C SER A 71 12.46 1.09 9.03
N TYR A 72 13.47 0.65 8.28
CA TYR A 72 13.36 0.35 6.86
C TYR A 72 13.50 -1.14 6.63
N ALA A 73 12.62 -1.70 5.82
CA ALA A 73 12.71 -3.07 5.35
C ALA A 73 12.47 -3.15 3.85
N GLU A 74 13.21 -4.02 3.18
CA GLU A 74 12.97 -4.41 1.80
C GLU A 74 12.60 -5.88 1.78
N VAL A 75 11.45 -6.21 1.16
CA VAL A 75 10.99 -7.58 1.00
C VAL A 75 11.02 -7.92 -0.48
N ILE A 76 11.58 -9.06 -0.82
CA ILE A 76 11.85 -9.50 -2.19
C ILE A 76 11.05 -10.77 -2.54
N PRO A 77 10.84 -11.10 -3.84
CA PRO A 77 9.97 -12.19 -4.28
C PRO A 77 10.25 -13.56 -3.66
N GLU A 78 11.49 -13.85 -3.29
CA GLU A 78 11.87 -15.11 -2.64
C GLU A 78 11.09 -15.37 -1.34
N SER A 79 10.54 -14.31 -0.74
CA SER A 79 9.74 -14.39 0.49
C SER A 79 8.28 -14.80 0.24
N TRP A 80 7.74 -14.59 -0.97
CA TRP A 80 6.30 -14.84 -1.23
C TRP A 80 6.00 -15.68 -2.47
N GLU A 81 6.92 -15.74 -3.44
CA GLU A 81 6.64 -16.37 -4.73
C GLU A 81 6.28 -17.85 -4.62
N GLY A 82 5.10 -18.20 -5.13
CA GLY A 82 4.57 -19.55 -5.08
C GLY A 82 4.02 -20.01 -3.72
N ARG A 83 4.17 -19.20 -2.67
CA ARG A 83 3.72 -19.56 -1.30
C ARG A 83 2.26 -19.24 -1.04
N GLY A 84 1.54 -18.60 -1.96
CA GLY A 84 0.12 -18.27 -1.81
C GLY A 84 -0.16 -17.16 -0.80
N LEU A 85 0.83 -16.30 -0.51
CA LEU A 85 0.70 -15.18 0.42
C LEU A 85 0.12 -13.96 -0.28
N SER A 86 -0.75 -13.22 0.42
CA SER A 86 -1.19 -11.88 0.03
C SER A 86 -0.15 -10.81 0.39
N ALA A 87 -0.31 -9.60 -0.14
CA ALA A 87 0.57 -8.48 0.19
C ALA A 87 0.55 -8.13 1.69
N ALA A 88 -0.62 -8.22 2.33
CA ALA A 88 -0.75 -7.97 3.77
C ALA A 88 -0.02 -9.02 4.61
N GLU A 89 -0.12 -10.29 4.25
CA GLU A 89 0.57 -11.39 4.94
C GLU A 89 2.09 -11.32 4.77
N VAL A 90 2.57 -10.95 3.59
CA VAL A 90 4.01 -10.71 3.37
C VAL A 90 4.52 -9.59 4.27
N LEU A 91 3.78 -8.50 4.39
CA LEU A 91 4.13 -7.37 5.25
C LEU A 91 4.09 -7.74 6.74
N ALA A 92 3.15 -8.59 7.16
CA ALA A 92 3.03 -9.05 8.55
C ALA A 92 4.22 -9.90 9.02
N SER A 93 5.00 -10.45 8.10
CA SER A 93 6.28 -11.09 8.45
C SER A 93 7.29 -10.11 9.06
N LEU A 94 7.12 -8.79 8.88
CA LEU A 94 8.02 -7.76 9.42
C LEU A 94 7.67 -7.44 10.89
N PRO A 95 8.66 -7.15 11.75
CA PRO A 95 8.39 -6.77 13.12
C PRO A 95 7.63 -5.44 13.16
N GLY A 96 6.68 -5.31 14.09
CA GLY A 96 5.84 -4.13 14.25
C GLY A 96 4.72 -3.98 13.22
N VAL A 97 4.51 -4.95 12.33
CA VAL A 97 3.42 -4.95 11.34
C VAL A 97 2.39 -6.00 11.73
N GLN A 98 1.12 -5.60 11.79
CA GLN A 98 -0.02 -6.48 12.00
C GLN A 98 -0.96 -6.39 10.80
N TYR A 99 -1.63 -7.47 10.43
CA TYR A 99 -2.60 -7.44 9.35
C TYR A 99 -4.00 -7.81 9.83
N THR A 100 -4.98 -7.29 9.11
CA THR A 100 -6.37 -7.70 9.22
C THR A 100 -6.86 -8.21 7.87
N ARG A 101 -7.72 -9.23 7.89
CA ARG A 101 -8.24 -9.89 6.70
C ARG A 101 -9.72 -10.19 6.87
N GLN A 102 -10.55 -9.85 5.89
CA GLN A 102 -12.02 -10.02 5.96
C GLN A 102 -12.50 -11.24 5.15
N GLY A 103 -11.74 -12.32 5.12
CA GLY A 103 -12.16 -13.53 4.42
C GLY A 103 -11.05 -14.16 3.58
N GLY A 104 -11.42 -14.77 2.46
CA GLY A 104 -10.54 -15.48 1.55
C GLY A 104 -9.71 -14.60 0.60
N VAL A 105 -9.33 -15.13 -0.54
CA VAL A 105 -8.56 -14.43 -1.57
C VAL A 105 -9.34 -13.21 -2.10
N GLY A 106 -8.67 -12.07 -2.26
CA GLY A 106 -9.28 -10.83 -2.76
C GLY A 106 -10.21 -10.13 -1.78
N SER A 107 -10.41 -10.65 -0.55
CA SER A 107 -11.12 -9.93 0.50
C SER A 107 -10.33 -8.70 0.94
N PHE A 108 -11.03 -7.73 1.55
CA PHE A 108 -10.40 -6.51 2.07
C PHE A 108 -9.33 -6.85 3.11
N GLN A 109 -8.11 -6.36 2.88
CA GLN A 109 -6.95 -6.61 3.73
C GLN A 109 -6.19 -5.32 3.98
N THR A 110 -5.78 -5.11 5.21
CA THR A 110 -4.98 -3.94 5.60
C THR A 110 -3.88 -4.32 6.57
N VAL A 111 -2.95 -3.40 6.79
CA VAL A 111 -1.93 -3.54 7.82
C VAL A 111 -1.92 -2.33 8.74
N SER A 112 -1.61 -2.55 10.01
CA SER A 112 -1.17 -1.51 10.93
C SER A 112 0.35 -1.59 11.10
N ILE A 113 0.99 -0.48 11.40
CA ILE A 113 2.44 -0.42 11.67
C ILE A 113 2.62 0.21 13.06
N ARG A 114 3.21 -0.57 13.99
CA ARG A 114 3.50 -0.11 15.36
C ARG A 114 2.25 0.50 16.03
N GLY A 115 1.13 -0.19 15.97
CA GLY A 115 -0.14 0.25 16.56
C GLY A 115 -0.83 1.41 15.83
N VAL A 116 -0.25 1.95 14.77
CA VAL A 116 -0.87 3.01 13.98
C VAL A 116 -1.73 2.40 12.87
N SER A 117 -3.00 2.77 12.83
CA SER A 117 -3.99 2.16 11.94
C SER A 117 -3.70 2.38 10.46
N ALA A 118 -4.20 1.48 9.62
CA ALA A 118 -3.98 1.42 8.17
C ALA A 118 -4.32 2.71 7.41
N LYS A 119 -5.34 3.46 7.84
CA LYS A 119 -5.72 4.75 7.23
C LYS A 119 -4.63 5.83 7.34
N ASN A 120 -3.69 5.64 8.26
CA ASN A 120 -2.58 6.55 8.55
C ASN A 120 -1.28 6.16 7.84
N ILE A 121 -1.29 5.06 7.07
CA ILE A 121 -0.15 4.55 6.32
C ILE A 121 -0.26 5.01 4.86
N VAL A 122 0.82 5.53 4.30
CA VAL A 122 0.89 5.86 2.87
C VAL A 122 1.32 4.62 2.10
N VAL A 123 0.45 4.13 1.24
CA VAL A 123 0.74 2.99 0.35
C VAL A 123 0.99 3.53 -1.05
N CYS A 124 2.12 3.19 -1.63
CA CYS A 124 2.51 3.64 -2.97
C CYS A 124 2.72 2.45 -3.92
N MET A 125 2.57 2.70 -5.20
CA MET A 125 3.05 1.84 -6.29
C MET A 125 3.97 2.67 -7.19
N ASP A 126 5.21 2.23 -7.35
CA ASP A 126 6.28 2.97 -8.06
C ASP A 126 6.41 4.44 -7.60
N GLY A 127 6.24 4.67 -6.30
CA GLY A 127 6.31 6.00 -5.68
C GLY A 127 5.03 6.83 -5.74
N VAL A 128 4.01 6.40 -6.48
CA VAL A 128 2.72 7.09 -6.58
C VAL A 128 1.77 6.59 -5.50
N PRO A 129 1.23 7.45 -4.62
CA PRO A 129 0.28 7.04 -3.60
C PRO A 129 -0.97 6.38 -4.18
N LEU A 130 -1.31 5.20 -3.65
CA LEU A 130 -2.57 4.50 -3.94
C LEU A 130 -3.71 4.99 -3.05
N ASN A 131 -3.39 5.60 -1.91
CA ASN A 131 -4.39 6.22 -1.06
C ASN A 131 -5.14 7.29 -1.87
N ASP A 132 -6.39 7.05 -2.12
CA ASP A 132 -7.23 8.02 -2.78
C ASP A 132 -7.67 9.13 -1.81
N ALA A 133 -8.16 10.23 -2.35
CA ALA A 133 -8.66 11.31 -1.49
C ALA A 133 -10.07 11.01 -0.97
N SER A 134 -10.81 10.05 -1.55
CA SER A 134 -12.12 9.64 -1.03
C SER A 134 -12.00 9.09 0.38
N GLY A 135 -10.90 8.40 0.67
CA GLY A 135 -10.54 8.00 2.03
C GLY A 135 -10.62 6.50 2.28
N GLY A 136 -10.17 6.13 3.46
CA GLY A 136 -10.05 4.74 3.87
C GLY A 136 -8.62 4.23 3.83
N ALA A 137 -8.43 3.00 4.26
CA ALA A 137 -7.18 2.28 4.08
C ALA A 137 -7.11 1.69 2.67
N VAL A 138 -5.92 1.60 2.12
CA VAL A 138 -5.71 0.90 0.84
C VAL A 138 -5.96 -0.60 1.05
N ASP A 139 -6.75 -1.18 0.17
CA ASP A 139 -7.00 -2.63 0.16
C ASP A 139 -5.78 -3.36 -0.43
N LEU A 140 -5.01 -4.02 0.44
CA LEU A 140 -3.86 -4.81 0.05
C LEU A 140 -4.26 -6.18 -0.56
N GLY A 141 -5.51 -6.59 -0.41
CA GLY A 141 -6.06 -7.80 -1.05
C GLY A 141 -6.10 -7.71 -2.56
N THR A 142 -6.14 -6.48 -3.11
CA THR A 142 -6.13 -6.21 -4.55
C THR A 142 -4.73 -5.98 -5.13
N ILE A 143 -3.67 -6.08 -4.34
CA ILE A 143 -2.30 -5.95 -4.85
C ILE A 143 -1.82 -7.29 -5.43
N ASP A 144 -1.56 -7.30 -6.72
CA ASP A 144 -1.01 -8.47 -7.40
C ASP A 144 0.52 -8.55 -7.22
N LEU A 145 0.95 -9.42 -6.30
CA LEU A 145 2.37 -9.64 -6.03
C LEU A 145 3.16 -10.21 -7.23
N ASN A 146 2.49 -10.79 -8.22
CA ASN A 146 3.16 -11.27 -9.43
C ASN A 146 3.73 -10.12 -10.28
N GLN A 147 3.19 -8.91 -10.12
CA GLN A 147 3.69 -7.70 -10.78
C GLN A 147 4.75 -6.95 -9.96
N VAL A 148 4.96 -7.33 -8.69
CA VAL A 148 5.87 -6.65 -7.76
C VAL A 148 7.27 -7.23 -7.85
N GLU A 149 8.28 -6.36 -7.94
CA GLU A 149 9.70 -6.69 -7.90
C GLU A 149 10.25 -6.67 -6.48
N LYS A 150 9.79 -5.71 -5.65
CA LYS A 150 10.13 -5.59 -4.23
C LYS A 150 9.12 -4.73 -3.50
N ILE A 151 9.06 -4.88 -2.18
CA ILE A 151 8.27 -4.03 -1.30
C ILE A 151 9.22 -3.27 -0.39
N GLU A 152 9.13 -1.94 -0.39
CA GLU A 152 9.87 -1.06 0.50
C GLU A 152 8.96 -0.62 1.64
N VAL A 153 9.38 -0.80 2.88
CA VAL A 153 8.59 -0.44 4.06
C VAL A 153 9.37 0.54 4.93
N TYR A 154 8.79 1.69 5.18
CA TYR A 154 9.33 2.76 6.02
C TYR A 154 8.43 2.89 7.24
N LYS A 155 8.87 2.37 8.39
CA LYS A 155 8.05 2.30 9.60
C LYS A 155 8.11 3.57 10.45
N ASP A 156 9.16 4.35 10.30
CA ASP A 156 9.43 5.54 11.12
C ASP A 156 8.97 6.84 10.47
N ARG A 157 8.72 6.85 9.17
CA ARG A 157 8.46 8.04 8.38
C ARG A 157 7.75 7.76 7.07
N VAL A 158 7.25 8.80 6.44
CA VAL A 158 6.95 8.85 5.02
C VAL A 158 8.05 9.64 4.34
N PRO A 159 8.92 9.06 3.51
CA PRO A 159 9.98 9.79 2.83
C PRO A 159 9.48 11.01 2.07
N ALA A 160 10.30 12.07 1.96
CA ALA A 160 9.95 13.29 1.23
C ALA A 160 9.54 13.00 -0.22
N LYS A 161 10.18 12.01 -0.87
CA LYS A 161 9.81 11.55 -2.22
C LYS A 161 8.38 10.99 -2.35
N PHE A 162 7.74 10.59 -1.25
CA PHE A 162 6.34 10.15 -1.19
C PHE A 162 5.41 11.20 -0.56
N GLY A 163 5.90 12.43 -0.40
CA GLY A 163 5.16 13.54 0.14
C GLY A 163 5.40 13.86 1.60
N GLY A 164 6.19 13.09 2.33
CA GLY A 164 6.62 13.39 3.70
C GLY A 164 5.49 13.41 4.73
N ARG A 165 4.29 12.89 4.44
CA ARG A 165 3.09 13.00 5.27
C ARG A 165 2.51 11.65 5.59
N GLY A 166 1.92 11.51 6.78
CA GLY A 166 1.33 10.28 7.29
C GLY A 166 1.95 9.90 8.62
N ILE A 167 1.13 9.41 9.53
CA ILE A 167 1.54 9.06 10.90
C ILE A 167 2.14 7.64 10.91
N GLY A 168 1.61 6.73 10.09
CA GLY A 168 1.92 5.29 10.15
C GLY A 168 3.13 4.83 9.33
N GLY A 169 3.85 5.75 8.67
CA GLY A 169 4.93 5.37 7.76
C GLY A 169 4.46 5.14 6.32
N ALA A 170 5.29 4.49 5.49
CA ALA A 170 5.00 4.24 4.09
C ALA A 170 5.35 2.82 3.64
N ILE A 171 4.58 2.32 2.69
CA ILE A 171 4.81 1.06 1.97
C ILE A 171 4.85 1.39 0.48
N ASN A 172 5.92 1.01 -0.22
CA ASN A 172 6.03 1.22 -1.65
C ASN A 172 6.21 -0.11 -2.38
N PHE A 173 5.26 -0.47 -3.21
CA PHE A 173 5.34 -1.62 -4.11
C PHE A 173 6.07 -1.18 -5.38
N VAL A 174 7.30 -1.64 -5.55
CA VAL A 174 8.08 -1.40 -6.77
C VAL A 174 7.70 -2.48 -7.77
N THR A 175 7.14 -2.09 -8.92
CA THR A 175 6.68 -3.05 -9.90
C THR A 175 7.80 -3.52 -10.83
N LYS A 176 7.65 -4.72 -11.38
CA LYS A 176 8.61 -5.32 -12.32
C LYS A 176 8.84 -4.45 -13.56
N GLY A 177 10.05 -4.54 -14.14
CA GLY A 177 10.44 -3.68 -15.26
C GLY A 177 10.81 -2.25 -14.88
N SER A 178 10.99 -1.96 -13.60
CA SER A 178 11.51 -0.67 -13.12
C SER A 178 13.02 -0.55 -13.35
N LYS A 179 13.74 -1.66 -13.38
CA LYS A 179 15.18 -1.69 -13.75
C LYS A 179 15.36 -1.57 -15.27
N PRO A 180 16.45 -0.92 -15.74
CA PRO A 180 16.81 -0.92 -17.15
C PRO A 180 16.99 -2.35 -17.68
N ALA A 181 16.65 -2.58 -18.95
CA ALA A 181 16.82 -3.90 -19.56
C ALA A 181 18.27 -4.39 -19.52
N GLU A 182 19.22 -3.48 -19.57
CA GLU A 182 20.66 -3.75 -19.49
C GLU A 182 21.09 -4.30 -18.12
N ALA A 183 20.36 -3.96 -17.07
CA ALA A 183 20.60 -4.47 -15.71
C ALA A 183 19.97 -5.86 -15.47
N VAL A 184 19.06 -6.29 -16.35
CA VAL A 184 18.29 -7.55 -16.20
C VAL A 184 18.67 -8.57 -17.27
N LEU A 185 18.88 -8.13 -18.51
CA LEU A 185 19.23 -8.98 -19.65
C LEU A 185 20.74 -9.03 -19.84
N SER A 186 21.27 -10.21 -20.11
CA SER A 186 22.66 -10.34 -20.57
C SER A 186 22.88 -9.57 -21.86
N PRO A 187 24.14 -9.15 -22.20
CA PRO A 187 24.41 -8.41 -23.44
C PRO A 187 23.88 -9.06 -24.70
N ASP A 188 23.88 -10.39 -24.75
CA ASP A 188 23.43 -11.19 -25.91
C ASP A 188 21.92 -11.47 -25.88
N GLU A 189 21.22 -11.21 -24.75
CA GLU A 189 19.80 -11.44 -24.62
C GLU A 189 19.02 -10.19 -25.00
N LYS A 190 18.11 -10.31 -25.98
CA LYS A 190 17.21 -9.21 -26.38
C LYS A 190 15.88 -9.25 -25.67
N LYS A 191 15.50 -10.39 -25.12
CA LYS A 191 14.19 -10.59 -24.45
C LYS A 191 14.29 -11.65 -23.37
N SER A 192 13.48 -11.50 -22.35
CA SER A 192 13.22 -12.49 -21.31
C SER A 192 11.72 -12.53 -21.04
N GLY A 193 11.20 -13.69 -20.80
CA GLY A 193 9.80 -13.87 -20.47
C GLY A 193 9.60 -14.89 -19.36
N ARG A 194 8.43 -14.82 -18.74
CA ARG A 194 8.04 -15.70 -17.64
C ARG A 194 6.54 -15.93 -17.67
N VAL A 195 6.13 -17.15 -17.43
CA VAL A 195 4.74 -17.56 -17.19
C VAL A 195 4.64 -18.19 -15.80
N LEU A 196 3.61 -17.85 -15.06
CA LEU A 196 3.25 -18.45 -13.80
C LEU A 196 1.82 -18.96 -13.88
N LEU A 197 1.61 -20.18 -13.46
CA LEU A 197 0.30 -20.83 -13.33
C LEU A 197 0.20 -21.42 -11.93
N SER A 198 -0.92 -21.22 -11.24
CA SER A 198 -1.16 -21.86 -9.96
C SER A 198 -2.60 -22.34 -9.82
N TYR A 199 -2.76 -23.36 -8.98
CA TYR A 199 -4.06 -23.89 -8.59
C TYR A 199 -4.02 -24.33 -7.12
N GLY A 200 -5.12 -24.11 -6.38
CA GLY A 200 -5.19 -24.40 -4.95
C GLY A 200 -6.61 -24.60 -4.43
N SER A 201 -6.75 -24.57 -3.10
CA SER A 201 -8.01 -24.70 -2.39
C SER A 201 -9.07 -23.72 -2.88
N HIS A 202 -10.35 -24.04 -2.69
CA HIS A 202 -11.50 -23.17 -3.02
C HIS A 202 -11.49 -22.70 -4.48
N ASN A 203 -11.15 -23.63 -5.40
CA ASN A 203 -11.03 -23.36 -6.84
C ASN A 203 -10.16 -22.12 -7.14
N THR A 204 -9.16 -21.86 -6.30
CA THR A 204 -8.26 -20.71 -6.48
C THR A 204 -7.28 -20.98 -7.60
N TRP A 205 -7.26 -20.13 -8.62
CA TRP A 205 -6.26 -20.19 -9.69
C TRP A 205 -5.67 -18.81 -10.01
N GLU A 206 -4.43 -18.82 -10.46
CA GLU A 206 -3.74 -17.64 -10.96
C GLU A 206 -3.00 -17.98 -12.24
N ALA A 207 -3.05 -17.06 -13.19
CA ALA A 207 -2.27 -17.11 -14.42
C ALA A 207 -1.61 -15.74 -14.63
N SER A 208 -0.29 -15.70 -14.74
CA SER A 208 0.45 -14.47 -14.96
C SER A 208 1.51 -14.66 -16.03
N THR A 209 1.69 -13.66 -16.88
CA THR A 209 2.77 -13.62 -17.86
C THR A 209 3.52 -12.30 -17.76
N GLN A 210 4.80 -12.34 -17.98
CA GLN A 210 5.68 -11.18 -17.98
C GLN A 210 6.64 -11.29 -19.17
N LEU A 211 6.85 -10.18 -19.86
CA LEU A 211 7.82 -10.03 -20.95
C LEU A 211 8.66 -8.78 -20.71
N LEU A 212 9.97 -8.89 -20.86
CA LEU A 212 10.91 -7.78 -20.94
C LEU A 212 11.62 -7.90 -22.29
N SER A 213 11.70 -6.81 -23.04
CA SER A 213 12.37 -6.77 -24.34
C SER A 213 13.21 -5.51 -24.49
N ARG A 214 14.45 -5.68 -24.90
CA ARG A 214 15.31 -4.61 -25.39
C ARG A 214 14.99 -4.40 -26.88
N LEU A 215 14.39 -3.27 -27.20
CA LEU A 215 14.04 -2.93 -28.61
C LEU A 215 15.25 -2.39 -29.36
N SER A 216 16.11 -1.65 -28.67
CA SER A 216 17.36 -1.10 -29.15
C SER A 216 18.30 -0.80 -27.98
N ASP A 217 19.48 -0.28 -28.23
CA ASP A 217 20.42 0.11 -27.17
C ASP A 217 19.90 1.29 -26.31
N ILE A 218 18.91 2.02 -26.81
CA ILE A 218 18.33 3.16 -26.10
C ILE A 218 16.88 2.93 -25.66
N ALA A 219 16.25 1.80 -26.01
CA ALA A 219 14.82 1.60 -25.74
C ALA A 219 14.53 0.18 -25.25
N SER A 220 13.71 0.09 -24.20
CA SER A 220 13.22 -1.17 -23.67
C SER A 220 11.73 -1.08 -23.33
N VAL A 221 11.05 -2.22 -23.36
CA VAL A 221 9.65 -2.36 -22.96
C VAL A 221 9.50 -3.56 -22.05
N SER A 222 8.61 -3.43 -21.07
CA SER A 222 8.13 -4.56 -20.29
C SER A 222 6.60 -4.57 -20.27
N ALA A 223 6.03 -5.77 -20.26
CA ALA A 223 4.60 -5.98 -20.14
C ALA A 223 4.33 -7.14 -19.18
N SER A 224 3.32 -7.00 -18.34
CA SER A 224 2.83 -8.06 -17.47
C SER A 224 1.32 -8.08 -17.53
N LEU A 225 0.73 -9.28 -17.62
CA LEU A 225 -0.70 -9.51 -17.51
C LEU A 225 -0.94 -10.60 -16.48
N SER A 226 -1.98 -10.45 -15.68
CA SER A 226 -2.33 -11.40 -14.65
C SER A 226 -3.86 -11.55 -14.55
N ALA A 227 -4.30 -12.76 -14.22
CA ALA A 227 -5.66 -13.07 -13.87
C ALA A 227 -5.66 -13.99 -12.66
N ARG A 228 -6.54 -13.76 -11.70
CA ARG A 228 -6.73 -14.62 -10.52
C ARG A 228 -8.20 -14.75 -10.17
N HIS A 229 -8.54 -15.89 -9.60
CA HIS A 229 -9.89 -16.23 -9.22
C HIS A 229 -9.89 -17.12 -7.98
N SER A 230 -10.95 -17.03 -7.19
CA SER A 230 -11.26 -17.98 -6.11
C SER A 230 -12.77 -18.02 -5.88
N ASP A 231 -13.33 -19.18 -5.62
CA ASP A 231 -14.73 -19.32 -5.18
C ASP A 231 -14.88 -18.94 -3.70
N ASN A 232 -13.79 -19.04 -2.91
CA ASN A 232 -13.76 -18.75 -1.47
C ASN A 232 -14.87 -19.47 -0.68
N ASP A 233 -15.23 -20.68 -1.06
CA ASP A 233 -16.31 -21.52 -0.51
C ASP A 233 -15.85 -22.39 0.66
N TYR A 234 -15.04 -21.82 1.56
CA TYR A 234 -14.51 -22.53 2.72
C TYR A 234 -15.54 -22.73 3.83
N GLU A 235 -15.37 -23.79 4.61
CA GLU A 235 -16.10 -24.03 5.83
C GLU A 235 -15.58 -23.18 6.99
N PHE A 236 -16.46 -22.75 7.88
CA PHE A 236 -16.13 -21.99 9.08
C PHE A 236 -17.14 -22.26 10.20
N ASP A 237 -16.73 -22.01 11.44
CA ASP A 237 -17.61 -22.08 12.60
C ASP A 237 -18.33 -20.75 12.81
N SER A 238 -19.65 -20.73 12.68
CA SER A 238 -20.49 -19.57 12.94
C SER A 238 -20.87 -19.51 14.42
N GLN A 239 -20.74 -18.32 15.00
CA GLN A 239 -21.19 -18.04 16.38
C GLN A 239 -22.67 -17.64 16.45
N ASN A 240 -23.41 -17.81 15.36
CA ASN A 240 -24.86 -17.53 15.29
C ASN A 240 -25.29 -16.15 15.81
N GLY A 241 -24.40 -15.15 15.78
CA GLY A 241 -24.65 -13.82 16.36
C GLY A 241 -24.61 -13.75 17.89
N THR A 242 -24.30 -14.84 18.56
CA THR A 242 -24.25 -15.00 20.02
C THR A 242 -22.87 -15.39 20.52
N PRO A 243 -21.84 -14.51 20.42
CA PRO A 243 -20.43 -14.85 20.65
C PRO A 243 -20.09 -15.39 22.05
N TYR A 244 -21.03 -15.37 22.97
CA TYR A 244 -20.88 -15.87 24.36
C TYR A 244 -21.68 -17.14 24.63
N ASN A 245 -22.33 -17.73 23.62
CA ASN A 245 -23.13 -18.94 23.76
C ASN A 245 -22.62 -20.01 22.77
N PRO A 246 -21.61 -20.83 23.14
CA PRO A 246 -21.08 -21.83 22.25
C PRO A 246 -22.04 -23.00 21.95
N ASP A 247 -23.16 -23.09 22.67
CA ASP A 247 -24.12 -24.18 22.49
C ASP A 247 -24.95 -24.08 21.20
N ASP A 248 -24.97 -22.90 20.57
CA ASP A 248 -25.67 -22.64 19.31
C ASP A 248 -24.71 -22.39 18.13
N ASP A 249 -23.41 -22.59 18.34
CA ASP A 249 -22.42 -22.55 17.28
C ASP A 249 -22.63 -23.70 16.28
N PHE A 250 -22.42 -23.43 15.01
CA PHE A 250 -22.53 -24.44 13.96
C PHE A 250 -21.54 -24.18 12.82
N THR A 251 -21.14 -25.24 12.14
CA THR A 251 -20.30 -25.13 10.93
C THR A 251 -21.17 -24.76 9.72
N ASP A 252 -20.78 -23.71 8.99
CA ASP A 252 -21.41 -23.27 7.74
C ASP A 252 -20.35 -23.11 6.64
N THR A 253 -20.79 -23.01 5.40
CA THR A 253 -19.94 -22.76 4.24
C THR A 253 -20.05 -21.31 3.82
N ARG A 254 -18.93 -20.67 3.49
CA ARG A 254 -18.91 -19.30 2.98
C ARG A 254 -19.57 -19.24 1.61
N ARG A 255 -20.53 -18.34 1.44
CA ARG A 255 -21.32 -18.17 0.19
C ARG A 255 -21.15 -16.75 -0.31
N ASN A 256 -21.31 -16.55 -1.62
CA ASN A 256 -21.21 -15.24 -2.24
C ASN A 256 -19.88 -14.53 -1.89
N ALA A 257 -18.79 -15.30 -1.91
CA ALA A 257 -17.45 -14.84 -1.56
C ALA A 257 -16.48 -14.91 -2.74
N GLU A 258 -16.98 -15.28 -3.91
CA GLU A 258 -16.19 -15.39 -5.14
C GLU A 258 -15.49 -14.10 -5.46
N PHE A 259 -14.28 -14.21 -6.01
CA PHE A 259 -13.44 -13.11 -6.40
C PHE A 259 -12.79 -13.38 -7.75
N THR A 260 -12.77 -12.39 -8.61
CA THR A 260 -12.04 -12.43 -9.87
C THR A 260 -11.36 -11.09 -10.12
N GLU A 261 -10.10 -11.13 -10.54
CA GLU A 261 -9.32 -9.95 -10.89
C GLU A 261 -8.53 -10.16 -12.16
N TYR A 262 -8.46 -9.09 -12.93
CA TYR A 262 -7.59 -8.94 -14.10
C TYR A 262 -6.72 -7.72 -13.90
N SER A 263 -5.41 -7.85 -14.08
CA SER A 263 -4.47 -6.74 -13.95
C SER A 263 -3.45 -6.74 -15.07
N GLY A 264 -2.93 -5.56 -15.38
CA GLY A 264 -1.92 -5.40 -16.41
C GLY A 264 -1.02 -4.22 -16.13
N LEU A 265 0.25 -4.40 -16.45
CA LEU A 265 1.31 -3.40 -16.33
C LEU A 265 2.05 -3.34 -17.66
N PHE A 266 2.27 -2.13 -18.14
CA PHE A 266 3.13 -1.85 -19.29
C PHE A 266 4.11 -0.74 -18.93
N LYS A 267 5.39 -0.94 -19.24
CA LYS A 267 6.41 0.12 -19.11
C LYS A 267 7.21 0.21 -20.40
N ALA A 268 7.45 1.43 -20.84
CA ALA A 268 8.37 1.75 -21.92
C ALA A 268 9.40 2.75 -21.41
N ARG A 269 10.68 2.46 -21.65
CA ARG A 269 11.80 3.31 -21.24
C ARG A 269 12.64 3.66 -22.46
N VAL A 270 13.04 4.93 -22.54
CA VAL A 270 13.88 5.45 -23.63
C VAL A 270 14.98 6.32 -23.04
N LEU A 271 16.22 6.06 -23.45
CA LEU A 271 17.37 6.93 -23.22
C LEU A 271 17.52 7.86 -24.43
N HIS A 272 17.40 9.15 -24.22
CA HIS A 272 17.57 10.17 -25.25
C HIS A 272 19.07 10.52 -25.44
N ALA A 273 19.42 11.05 -26.60
CA ALA A 273 20.78 11.41 -26.94
C ALA A 273 21.44 12.45 -25.98
N ASN A 274 20.62 13.25 -25.30
CA ASN A 274 21.05 14.22 -24.28
C ASN A 274 21.17 13.60 -22.86
N GLY A 275 21.13 12.27 -22.73
CA GLY A 275 21.23 11.58 -21.44
C GLY A 275 19.96 11.57 -20.59
N VAL A 276 18.85 12.14 -21.07
CA VAL A 276 17.56 12.09 -20.39
C VAL A 276 16.95 10.70 -20.51
N PHE A 277 16.45 10.16 -19.40
CA PHE A 277 15.64 8.95 -19.38
C PHE A 277 14.16 9.31 -19.35
N SER A 278 13.39 8.77 -20.27
CA SER A 278 11.94 8.87 -20.23
C SER A 278 11.33 7.49 -19.96
N THR A 279 10.38 7.45 -19.03
CA THR A 279 9.63 6.24 -18.69
C THR A 279 8.14 6.52 -18.80
N LEU A 280 7.41 5.71 -19.55
CA LEU A 280 5.95 5.64 -19.53
C LEU A 280 5.55 4.36 -18.83
N SER A 281 4.77 4.48 -17.75
CA SER A 281 4.19 3.34 -17.04
C SER A 281 2.67 3.41 -17.12
N LEU A 282 2.04 2.32 -17.55
CA LEU A 282 0.59 2.16 -17.57
C LEU A 282 0.24 0.97 -16.69
N ASN A 283 -0.63 1.17 -15.72
CA ASN A 283 -1.15 0.11 -14.87
C ASN A 283 -2.67 0.15 -14.91
N PHE A 284 -3.30 -1.02 -14.97
CA PHE A 284 -4.75 -1.16 -14.82
C PHE A 284 -5.08 -2.40 -14.00
N SER A 285 -6.17 -2.33 -13.25
CA SER A 285 -6.77 -3.50 -12.62
C SER A 285 -8.30 -3.39 -12.68
N ARG A 286 -8.94 -4.55 -12.72
CA ARG A 286 -10.38 -4.70 -12.57
C ARG A 286 -10.63 -5.90 -11.68
N SER A 287 -11.35 -5.67 -10.60
CA SER A 287 -11.79 -6.70 -9.66
C SER A 287 -13.31 -6.72 -9.58
N GLU A 288 -13.85 -7.91 -9.39
CA GLU A 288 -15.25 -8.12 -9.08
C GLU A 288 -15.42 -9.30 -8.13
N GLY A 289 -16.40 -9.23 -7.26
CA GLY A 289 -16.66 -10.29 -6.32
C GLY A 289 -17.97 -10.13 -5.56
N GLY A 290 -18.34 -11.19 -4.88
CA GLY A 290 -19.41 -11.19 -3.91
C GLY A 290 -19.03 -10.48 -2.63
N ASN A 291 -20.02 -10.08 -1.86
CA ASN A 291 -19.84 -9.58 -0.50
C ASN A 291 -20.71 -10.40 0.44
N PRO A 292 -20.14 -11.46 1.03
CA PRO A 292 -20.90 -12.42 1.83
C PRO A 292 -21.51 -11.84 3.11
N GLY A 293 -20.98 -10.71 3.61
CA GLY A 293 -21.40 -10.16 4.90
C GLY A 293 -20.82 -10.93 6.08
N ARG A 294 -21.44 -10.81 7.23
CA ARG A 294 -21.03 -11.43 8.50
C ARG A 294 -21.28 -12.95 8.51
N ASP A 295 -20.66 -13.66 9.44
CA ASP A 295 -20.82 -15.10 9.66
C ASP A 295 -22.23 -15.50 10.11
N ASP A 296 -22.86 -14.65 10.92
CA ASP A 296 -24.23 -14.84 11.42
C ASP A 296 -25.33 -14.43 10.42
N TYR A 297 -24.95 -13.70 9.38
CA TYR A 297 -25.87 -13.26 8.34
C TYR A 297 -25.17 -13.13 6.98
N GLN A 298 -25.13 -14.22 6.22
CA GLN A 298 -24.55 -14.22 4.90
C GLN A 298 -25.54 -13.68 3.84
N THR A 299 -25.08 -12.76 3.00
CA THR A 299 -25.83 -12.31 1.82
C THR A 299 -25.50 -13.15 0.61
N THR A 300 -26.46 -13.32 -0.28
CA THR A 300 -26.27 -14.09 -1.54
C THR A 300 -26.30 -13.23 -2.79
N THR A 301 -26.52 -11.93 -2.65
CA THR A 301 -26.76 -11.01 -3.76
C THR A 301 -25.93 -9.73 -3.70
N ALA A 302 -25.30 -9.44 -2.56
CA ALA A 302 -24.42 -8.29 -2.44
C ALA A 302 -23.11 -8.52 -3.20
N GLY A 303 -22.57 -7.49 -3.86
CA GLY A 303 -21.32 -7.62 -4.59
C GLY A 303 -20.69 -6.27 -4.87
N TYR A 304 -19.48 -6.33 -5.41
CA TYR A 304 -18.71 -5.14 -5.76
C TYR A 304 -17.97 -5.29 -7.08
N LYS A 305 -17.65 -4.16 -7.68
CA LYS A 305 -16.74 -4.03 -8.83
C LYS A 305 -15.81 -2.85 -8.61
N GLY A 306 -14.51 -3.08 -8.81
CA GLY A 306 -13.48 -2.07 -8.79
C GLY A 306 -12.79 -1.96 -10.14
N GLU A 307 -12.51 -0.74 -10.58
CA GLU A 307 -11.71 -0.44 -11.78
C GLU A 307 -10.69 0.62 -11.38
N PHE A 308 -9.44 0.37 -11.70
CA PHE A 308 -8.33 1.27 -11.40
C PHE A 308 -7.41 1.35 -12.60
N ALA A 309 -6.95 2.56 -12.93
CA ALA A 309 -5.94 2.75 -13.94
C ALA A 309 -5.03 3.94 -13.60
N THR A 310 -3.74 3.78 -13.86
CA THR A 310 -2.77 4.88 -13.79
C THR A 310 -1.95 4.96 -15.06
N ALA A 311 -1.59 6.19 -15.42
CA ALA A 311 -0.62 6.49 -16.46
C ALA A 311 0.42 7.46 -15.87
N ILE A 312 1.68 7.05 -15.82
CA ILE A 312 2.78 7.82 -15.27
C ILE A 312 3.78 8.06 -16.38
N TYR A 313 4.00 9.33 -16.71
CA TYR A 313 5.14 9.73 -17.52
C TYR A 313 6.19 10.36 -16.61
N ARG A 314 7.43 9.90 -16.70
CA ARG A 314 8.56 10.38 -15.90
C ARG A 314 9.72 10.70 -16.82
N ALA A 315 10.32 11.87 -16.64
CA ALA A 315 11.54 12.27 -17.28
C ALA A 315 12.62 12.54 -16.22
N GLU A 316 13.69 11.78 -16.26
CA GLU A 316 14.82 11.89 -15.37
C GLU A 316 15.93 12.61 -16.13
N LEU A 317 16.41 13.75 -15.61
CA LEU A 317 17.45 14.59 -16.17
C LEU A 317 18.69 14.51 -15.27
N PRO A 318 19.53 13.46 -15.46
CA PRO A 318 20.76 13.34 -14.73
C PRO A 318 21.70 14.46 -15.16
N GLN A 319 22.34 15.11 -14.22
CA GLN A 319 23.39 16.11 -14.48
C GLN A 319 22.95 17.34 -15.30
N LEU A 320 21.75 17.86 -15.04
CA LEU A 320 21.33 19.14 -15.66
C LEU A 320 22.37 20.25 -15.44
N TRP A 321 22.96 20.27 -14.25
CA TRP A 321 24.26 20.88 -13.93
C TRP A 321 25.04 19.82 -13.14
N ASN A 322 26.26 19.58 -13.33
CA ASN A 322 27.08 18.49 -12.75
C ASN A 322 26.78 18.11 -11.28
N TRP A 323 25.94 18.85 -10.59
CA TRP A 323 25.57 18.71 -9.19
C TRP A 323 24.06 18.57 -8.94
N LEU A 324 23.21 18.72 -9.96
CA LEU A 324 21.75 18.67 -9.82
C LEU A 324 21.15 17.57 -10.69
N TRP A 325 20.46 16.66 -10.07
CA TRP A 325 19.55 15.73 -10.73
C TRP A 325 18.11 16.24 -10.60
N LEU A 326 17.35 16.20 -11.68
CA LEU A 326 15.97 16.61 -11.73
C LEU A 326 15.09 15.49 -12.28
N GLU A 327 13.96 15.26 -11.65
CA GLU A 327 12.89 14.40 -12.15
C GLU A 327 11.61 15.21 -12.33
N LEU A 328 11.01 15.07 -13.49
CA LEU A 328 9.70 15.62 -13.81
C LEU A 328 8.75 14.44 -14.01
N SER A 329 7.61 14.44 -13.35
CA SER A 329 6.60 13.43 -13.59
C SER A 329 5.21 14.01 -13.72
N LEU A 330 4.37 13.30 -14.51
CA LEU A 330 2.97 13.56 -14.66
C LEU A 330 2.21 12.26 -14.48
N THR A 331 1.39 12.20 -13.44
CA THR A 331 0.55 11.05 -13.14
C THR A 331 -0.90 11.37 -13.41
N GLY A 332 -1.53 10.55 -14.26
CA GLY A 332 -2.99 10.51 -14.44
C GLY A 332 -3.53 9.27 -13.75
N ARG A 333 -4.61 9.39 -12.97
CA ARG A 333 -5.26 8.31 -12.25
C ARG A 333 -6.76 8.31 -12.52
N PHE A 334 -7.28 7.13 -12.67
CA PHE A 334 -8.72 6.84 -12.73
C PHE A 334 -9.03 5.72 -11.74
N GLU A 335 -10.10 5.87 -11.00
CA GLU A 335 -10.65 4.83 -10.15
C GLU A 335 -12.16 4.85 -10.20
N LYS A 336 -12.77 3.68 -10.07
CA LYS A 336 -14.21 3.52 -9.98
C LYS A 336 -14.51 2.33 -9.08
N ALA A 337 -15.31 2.55 -8.06
CA ALA A 337 -15.84 1.50 -7.21
C ALA A 337 -17.37 1.52 -7.31
N THR A 338 -17.96 0.36 -7.47
CA THR A 338 -19.41 0.17 -7.48
C THR A 338 -19.75 -0.99 -6.56
N SER A 339 -20.69 -0.78 -5.67
CA SER A 339 -21.25 -1.83 -4.82
C SER A 339 -22.75 -1.90 -5.01
N HIS A 340 -23.28 -3.09 -4.99
CA HIS A 340 -24.70 -3.33 -4.91
C HIS A 340 -25.01 -4.18 -3.70
N SER A 341 -26.05 -3.81 -2.97
CA SER A 341 -26.52 -4.57 -1.85
C SER A 341 -28.02 -4.69 -1.92
N TYR A 342 -28.49 -5.88 -1.63
CA TYR A 342 -29.88 -6.16 -1.37
C TYR A 342 -30.00 -6.41 0.13
N TYR A 343 -30.59 -5.47 0.86
CA TYR A 343 -30.96 -5.68 2.24
C TYR A 343 -32.45 -5.96 2.29
N PRO A 344 -32.90 -7.19 2.48
CA PRO A 344 -34.25 -7.42 2.98
C PRO A 344 -34.27 -6.88 4.40
N LEU A 345 -35.00 -5.81 4.59
CA LEU A 345 -35.04 -5.05 5.86
C LEU A 345 -35.90 -5.69 6.94
N ASP A 346 -35.90 -7.01 7.05
CA ASP A 346 -36.70 -7.73 8.00
C ASP A 346 -36.29 -7.52 9.46
N HIS A 347 -35.06 -7.03 9.71
CA HIS A 347 -34.55 -6.92 11.08
C HIS A 347 -34.71 -5.53 11.74
N LEU A 348 -35.04 -4.49 10.99
CA LEU A 348 -35.15 -3.13 11.55
C LEU A 348 -36.46 -2.42 11.22
N GLY A 349 -37.39 -3.05 10.51
CA GLY A 349 -38.73 -2.50 10.24
C GLY A 349 -38.76 -1.26 9.32
N TYR A 350 -37.68 -1.01 8.57
CA TYR A 350 -37.64 0.08 7.61
C TYR A 350 -37.65 -0.48 6.18
N MET A 351 -38.61 -0.08 5.40
CA MET A 351 -38.63 -0.37 3.96
C MET A 351 -37.60 0.49 3.25
N LEU A 352 -36.46 -0.09 2.84
CA LEU A 352 -35.64 0.49 1.76
C LEU A 352 -36.09 -0.11 0.42
N PRO A 353 -36.15 0.68 -0.64
CA PRO A 353 -36.52 0.16 -1.94
C PRO A 353 -35.49 -0.83 -2.48
N ASP A 354 -35.96 -1.69 -3.39
CA ASP A 354 -35.21 -2.71 -4.09
C ASP A 354 -33.78 -2.32 -4.45
N MET A 355 -32.87 -3.28 -4.44
CA MET A 355 -31.45 -3.26 -4.80
C MET A 355 -30.81 -1.87 -4.92
N GLN A 356 -30.03 -1.47 -3.93
CA GLN A 356 -29.31 -0.19 -3.99
C GLN A 356 -27.96 -0.40 -4.66
N GLU A 357 -27.79 0.27 -5.78
CA GLU A 357 -26.46 0.45 -6.39
C GLU A 357 -25.89 1.79 -5.93
N TYR A 358 -24.67 1.79 -5.43
CA TYR A 358 -23.92 2.98 -5.07
C TYR A 358 -22.46 2.83 -5.50
N GLY A 359 -21.83 3.94 -5.82
CA GLY A 359 -20.45 3.92 -6.27
C GLY A 359 -19.82 5.29 -6.22
N THR A 360 -18.51 5.27 -6.38
CA THR A 360 -17.67 6.45 -6.53
C THR A 360 -16.88 6.36 -7.82
N ALA A 361 -16.59 7.49 -8.43
CA ALA A 361 -15.57 7.59 -9.47
C ALA A 361 -14.64 8.76 -9.16
N GLY A 362 -13.35 8.52 -9.27
CA GLY A 362 -12.30 9.49 -9.04
C GLY A 362 -11.41 9.65 -10.25
N TYR A 363 -10.98 10.88 -10.49
CA TYR A 363 -10.00 11.24 -11.52
C TYR A 363 -8.98 12.15 -10.87
N SER A 364 -7.69 11.93 -11.09
CA SER A 364 -6.67 12.86 -10.64
C SER A 364 -5.59 13.08 -11.68
N LEU A 365 -4.98 14.27 -11.60
CA LEU A 365 -3.81 14.64 -12.37
C LEU A 365 -2.79 15.24 -11.41
N VAL A 366 -1.60 14.66 -11.38
CA VAL A 366 -0.55 15.05 -10.43
C VAL A 366 0.74 15.36 -11.19
N PRO A 367 0.99 16.62 -11.57
CA PRO A 367 2.32 17.07 -11.92
C PRO A 367 3.22 17.12 -10.68
N GLU A 368 4.46 16.67 -10.86
CA GLU A 368 5.44 16.61 -9.80
C GLU A 368 6.84 16.95 -10.31
N ILE A 369 7.61 17.61 -9.47
CA ILE A 369 9.02 17.94 -9.67
C ILE A 369 9.79 17.46 -8.45
N VAL A 370 10.84 16.69 -8.67
CA VAL A 370 11.81 16.29 -7.65
C VAL A 370 13.18 16.78 -8.06
N ALA A 371 13.86 17.45 -7.15
CA ALA A 371 15.23 17.93 -7.34
C ALA A 371 16.12 17.29 -6.26
N ASN A 372 17.22 16.69 -6.69
CA ASN A 372 18.22 16.12 -5.80
C ASN A 372 19.57 16.80 -6.02
N TYR A 373 20.18 17.22 -4.94
CA TYR A 373 21.56 17.66 -4.88
C TYR A 373 22.37 16.67 -4.06
N SER A 374 23.45 16.14 -4.63
CA SER A 374 24.38 15.24 -3.94
C SER A 374 25.81 15.80 -4.03
N GLY A 375 26.30 16.32 -2.91
CA GLY A 375 27.68 16.75 -2.73
C GLY A 375 28.49 15.75 -1.92
N GLU A 376 29.77 16.06 -1.65
CA GLU A 376 30.67 15.14 -0.91
C GLU A 376 30.18 14.81 0.52
N ARG A 377 29.51 15.75 1.19
CA ARG A 377 29.04 15.61 2.57
C ARG A 377 27.60 16.01 2.77
N PHE A 378 26.95 16.46 1.73
CA PHE A 378 25.64 17.11 1.83
C PHE A 378 24.72 16.59 0.74
N GLU A 379 23.57 16.07 1.13
CA GLU A 379 22.53 15.60 0.25
C GLU A 379 21.24 16.36 0.56
N VAL A 380 20.56 16.82 -0.48
CA VAL A 380 19.27 17.53 -0.37
C VAL A 380 18.32 16.98 -1.39
N ASN A 381 17.13 16.62 -0.96
CA ASN A 381 16.01 16.27 -1.81
C ASN A 381 14.90 17.30 -1.61
N LEU A 382 14.35 17.82 -2.70
CA LEU A 382 13.19 18.70 -2.70
C LEU A 382 12.12 18.15 -3.64
N ARG A 383 10.87 18.22 -3.23
CA ARG A 383 9.72 17.78 -4.01
C ARG A 383 8.60 18.79 -3.95
N LEU A 384 8.02 19.08 -5.11
CA LEU A 384 6.78 19.82 -5.26
C LEU A 384 5.80 18.97 -6.07
N ALA A 385 4.61 18.74 -5.53
CA ALA A 385 3.54 18.05 -6.25
C ALA A 385 2.22 18.79 -6.06
N VAL A 386 1.41 18.82 -7.10
CA VAL A 386 0.05 19.38 -7.08
C VAL A 386 -0.92 18.26 -7.49
N ASP A 387 -1.72 17.78 -6.56
CA ASP A 387 -2.77 16.79 -6.82
C ASP A 387 -4.08 17.52 -7.08
N ALA A 388 -4.55 17.48 -8.32
CA ALA A 388 -5.85 17.96 -8.72
C ALA A 388 -6.78 16.78 -8.95
N SER A 389 -7.71 16.57 -8.02
CA SER A 389 -8.58 15.41 -7.98
C SER A 389 -10.05 15.82 -8.11
N TYR A 390 -10.80 15.05 -8.86
CA TYR A 390 -12.25 15.18 -9.02
C TYR A 390 -12.91 13.87 -8.63
N TYR A 391 -13.89 13.94 -7.73
CA TYR A 391 -14.67 12.80 -7.28
C TYR A 391 -16.14 13.02 -7.52
N GLU A 392 -16.82 11.98 -7.94
CA GLU A 392 -18.26 11.96 -8.03
C GLU A 392 -18.86 10.75 -7.31
N LYS A 393 -19.92 10.98 -6.56
CA LYS A 393 -20.75 9.93 -6.00
C LYS A 393 -21.85 9.58 -7.00
N ARG A 394 -21.98 8.30 -7.29
CA ARG A 394 -23.00 7.73 -8.18
C ARG A 394 -23.91 6.79 -7.40
N GLY A 395 -25.16 6.63 -7.80
CA GLY A 395 -26.08 5.65 -7.25
C GLY A 395 -27.53 6.05 -7.38
N THR A 396 -28.41 5.12 -6.97
CA THR A 396 -29.87 5.29 -6.97
C THR A 396 -30.36 6.18 -5.83
N SER A 397 -29.53 6.42 -4.80
CA SER A 397 -29.90 7.29 -3.68
C SER A 397 -29.87 8.77 -4.07
N SER A 398 -30.76 9.57 -3.48
CA SER A 398 -31.02 10.97 -3.80
C SER A 398 -29.87 11.96 -3.58
N SER A 399 -28.70 11.52 -3.07
CA SER A 399 -27.55 12.38 -2.78
C SER A 399 -26.44 12.20 -3.80
N LYS A 400 -26.58 12.78 -4.99
CA LYS A 400 -25.47 12.91 -5.94
C LYS A 400 -24.67 14.15 -5.58
N TRP A 401 -23.35 14.01 -5.45
CA TRP A 401 -22.45 15.13 -5.28
C TRP A 401 -21.17 14.92 -6.07
N ASN A 402 -20.50 15.98 -6.37
CA ASN A 402 -19.16 16.00 -6.90
C ASN A 402 -18.28 16.93 -6.09
N LEU A 403 -17.00 16.59 -5.99
CA LEU A 403 -16.01 17.32 -5.26
C LEU A 403 -14.76 17.49 -6.10
N MET A 404 -14.25 18.71 -6.13
CA MET A 404 -12.91 18.99 -6.62
C MET A 404 -11.99 19.29 -5.44
N ARG A 405 -10.86 18.58 -5.35
CA ARG A 405 -9.80 18.84 -4.38
C ARG A 405 -8.53 19.23 -5.11
N VAL A 406 -7.90 20.31 -4.66
CA VAL A 406 -6.53 20.66 -5.07
C VAL A 406 -5.66 20.60 -3.83
N ALA A 407 -4.66 19.72 -3.84
CA ALA A 407 -3.72 19.53 -2.75
C ALA A 407 -2.29 19.84 -3.22
N THR A 408 -1.69 20.89 -2.70
CA THR A 408 -0.30 21.25 -3.01
C THR A 408 0.60 20.78 -1.87
N ASN A 409 1.54 19.92 -2.20
CA ASN A 409 2.52 19.36 -1.26
C ASN A 409 3.93 19.85 -1.62
N VAL A 410 4.60 20.41 -0.63
CA VAL A 410 6.03 20.72 -0.69
C VAL A 410 6.71 19.89 0.38
N SER A 411 7.70 19.09 0.00
CA SER A 411 8.47 18.27 0.94
C SER A 411 9.94 18.26 0.58
N GLY A 412 10.78 18.01 1.57
CA GLY A 412 12.22 17.91 1.37
C GLY A 412 12.91 17.28 2.56
N ASP A 413 14.10 16.78 2.29
CA ASP A 413 15.02 16.29 3.30
C ASP A 413 16.44 16.76 3.04
N VAL A 414 17.19 16.83 4.12
CA VAL A 414 18.60 17.19 4.10
C VAL A 414 19.38 16.21 4.97
N SER A 415 20.52 15.78 4.48
CA SER A 415 21.48 14.94 5.21
C SER A 415 22.87 15.57 5.11
N TYR A 416 23.61 15.59 6.22
CA TYR A 416 24.96 16.10 6.31
C TYR A 416 25.87 15.10 7.03
N ASP A 417 26.94 14.70 6.38
CA ASP A 417 27.98 13.84 6.96
C ASP A 417 28.96 14.70 7.78
N VAL A 418 28.72 14.76 9.09
CA VAL A 418 29.58 15.46 10.05
C VAL A 418 31.01 14.91 9.99
N VAL A 419 31.12 13.61 10.00
CA VAL A 419 32.30 12.81 9.71
C VAL A 419 31.89 11.60 8.90
N LYS A 420 32.84 10.91 8.27
CA LYS A 420 32.58 9.81 7.31
C LYS A 420 31.55 8.75 7.78
N ASN A 421 31.33 8.64 9.07
CA ASN A 421 30.47 7.58 9.66
C ASN A 421 29.33 8.12 10.51
N LEU A 422 29.18 9.42 10.62
CA LEU A 422 28.16 10.08 11.42
C LEU A 422 27.43 11.11 10.55
N SER A 423 26.17 10.84 10.29
CA SER A 423 25.29 11.73 9.54
C SER A 423 24.22 12.32 10.46
N ILE A 424 23.89 13.59 10.26
CA ILE A 424 22.73 14.24 10.86
C ILE A 424 21.83 14.75 9.75
N GLY A 425 20.54 14.83 9.99
CA GLY A 425 19.64 15.31 8.96
C GLY A 425 18.26 15.62 9.48
N GLY A 426 17.44 16.10 8.57
CA GLY A 426 16.05 16.42 8.84
C GLY A 426 15.18 16.33 7.61
N GLU A 427 13.89 16.17 7.85
CA GLU A 427 12.84 16.13 6.84
C GLU A 427 11.75 17.11 7.22
N ALA A 428 11.14 17.75 6.23
CA ALA A 428 9.98 18.60 6.43
C ALA A 428 9.01 18.47 5.25
N SER A 429 7.73 18.61 5.53
CA SER A 429 6.70 18.64 4.52
C SER A 429 5.57 19.58 4.93
N ALA A 430 5.00 20.28 3.96
CA ALA A 430 3.84 21.15 4.11
C ALA A 430 2.78 20.77 3.08
N LEU A 431 1.52 20.79 3.49
CA LEU A 431 0.36 20.55 2.65
C LEU A 431 -0.64 21.70 2.75
N ILE A 432 -1.09 22.15 1.59
CA ILE A 432 -2.19 23.08 1.44
C ILE A 432 -3.30 22.38 0.68
N VAL A 433 -4.51 22.32 1.25
CA VAL A 433 -5.68 21.67 0.64
C VAL A 433 -6.80 22.67 0.44
N LYS A 434 -7.37 22.64 -0.76
CA LYS A 434 -8.56 23.40 -1.11
C LYS A 434 -9.61 22.44 -1.68
N ASP A 435 -10.78 22.41 -1.05
CA ASP A 435 -11.92 21.62 -1.46
C ASP A 435 -13.01 22.52 -2.03
N ASP A 436 -13.62 22.09 -3.14
CA ASP A 436 -14.77 22.72 -3.75
C ASP A 436 -15.86 21.64 -3.98
N LEU A 437 -16.91 21.69 -3.15
CA LEU A 437 -18.00 20.72 -3.13
C LEU A 437 -19.22 21.28 -3.83
N HIS A 438 -19.71 20.58 -4.85
CA HIS A 438 -20.90 20.94 -5.60
C HIS A 438 -21.98 19.85 -5.52
N GLY A 439 -23.19 20.27 -5.25
CA GLY A 439 -24.34 19.39 -5.15
C GLY A 439 -24.32 18.55 -3.87
N GLY A 440 -25.40 18.04 -3.45
CA GLY A 440 -25.53 17.20 -2.27
C GLY A 440 -26.50 17.78 -1.27
N LYS A 441 -27.74 17.27 -1.35
CA LYS A 441 -28.64 17.37 -0.18
C LYS A 441 -28.36 16.15 0.68
N PHE A 442 -27.71 16.34 1.81
CA PHE A 442 -27.72 15.32 2.85
C PHE A 442 -29.12 15.31 3.48
N ILE A 443 -29.84 14.25 3.27
CA ILE A 443 -31.07 14.00 3.99
C ILE A 443 -30.65 13.36 5.30
N GLN A 444 -30.49 14.18 6.34
CA GLN A 444 -30.61 13.68 7.70
C GLN A 444 -32.08 13.46 7.98
N PRO A 445 -32.48 12.45 8.80
CA PRO A 445 -33.88 12.19 9.10
C PRO A 445 -34.61 13.37 9.75
N THR A 446 -33.89 14.39 10.24
CA THR A 446 -34.43 15.54 10.98
C THR A 446 -33.98 16.91 10.45
N THR A 447 -33.01 17.01 9.56
CA THR A 447 -32.53 18.31 9.02
C THR A 447 -31.91 18.13 7.64
N SER A 448 -32.45 18.86 6.66
CA SER A 448 -31.78 19.01 5.34
C SER A 448 -30.63 20.00 5.49
N LEU A 449 -29.40 19.51 5.62
CA LEU A 449 -28.21 20.37 5.54
C LEU A 449 -27.77 20.47 4.09
N MET A 450 -27.86 21.65 3.51
CA MET A 450 -27.14 21.97 2.28
C MET A 450 -25.68 22.20 2.67
N LEU A 451 -24.80 21.34 2.21
CA LEU A 451 -23.37 21.60 2.25
C LEU A 451 -23.01 22.49 1.05
N GLU A 452 -23.06 23.77 1.25
CA GLU A 452 -22.35 24.71 0.39
C GLU A 452 -21.02 24.99 1.08
N THR A 453 -19.88 24.80 0.38
CA THR A 453 -18.78 25.75 0.43
C THR A 453 -17.45 25.13 0.07
N ALA A 454 -16.70 25.87 -0.73
CA ALA A 454 -15.25 25.75 -0.80
C ALA A 454 -14.66 25.99 0.59
N LYS A 455 -13.96 25.02 1.16
CA LYS A 455 -13.28 25.17 2.44
C LYS A 455 -11.77 25.11 2.20
N GLU A 456 -11.12 26.23 2.49
CA GLU A 456 -9.66 26.25 2.57
C GLU A 456 -9.25 25.78 3.96
N ARG A 457 -8.27 24.87 4.03
CA ARG A 457 -7.77 24.31 5.27
C ARG A 457 -6.46 24.98 5.65
N ASP A 458 -6.18 25.03 6.94
CA ASP A 458 -4.90 25.46 7.47
C ASP A 458 -3.76 24.62 6.89
N ILE A 459 -2.57 25.19 6.86
CA ILE A 459 -1.37 24.49 6.39
C ILE A 459 -1.01 23.40 7.38
N SER A 460 -1.05 22.16 6.92
CA SER A 460 -0.58 21.00 7.68
C SER A 460 0.91 20.81 7.46
N TRP A 461 1.69 20.67 8.53
CA TRP A 461 3.13 20.48 8.42
C TRP A 461 3.63 19.29 9.24
N THR A 462 4.65 18.62 8.73
CA THR A 462 5.41 17.56 9.40
C THR A 462 6.88 17.96 9.46
N GLY A 463 7.59 17.45 10.44
CA GLY A 463 9.02 17.66 10.54
C GLY A 463 9.68 16.61 11.42
N ARG A 464 10.88 16.18 11.02
CA ARG A 464 11.67 15.16 11.70
C ARG A 464 13.14 15.50 11.66
N GLY A 465 13.84 15.24 12.77
CA GLY A 465 15.30 15.25 12.82
C GLY A 465 15.85 13.86 13.10
N PHE A 466 17.03 13.55 12.62
CA PHE A 466 17.68 12.27 12.86
C PHE A 466 19.20 12.39 12.98
N VAL A 467 19.77 11.44 13.69
CA VAL A 467 21.21 11.18 13.76
C VAL A 467 21.45 9.72 13.43
N ARG A 468 22.45 9.44 12.62
CA ARG A 468 22.82 8.09 12.22
C ARG A 468 24.34 7.91 12.32
N TYR A 469 24.72 6.77 12.87
CA TYR A 469 26.10 6.31 12.92
C TYR A 469 26.24 4.93 12.32
N ASP A 470 27.20 4.75 11.42
CA ASP A 470 27.60 3.46 10.85
C ASP A 470 29.10 3.26 11.06
N ALA A 471 29.49 2.19 11.73
CA ALA A 471 30.92 1.88 11.93
C ALA A 471 31.66 1.71 10.58
N PRO A 472 32.95 2.07 10.50
CA PRO A 472 33.72 2.01 9.25
C PRO A 472 33.72 0.66 8.56
N ASN A 473 33.55 -0.40 9.33
CA ASN A 473 33.53 -1.79 8.86
C ASN A 473 32.10 -2.32 8.63
N SER A 474 31.09 -1.47 8.74
CA SER A 474 29.64 -1.79 8.62
C SER A 474 29.17 -2.94 9.51
N ARG A 475 29.91 -3.23 10.61
CA ARG A 475 29.54 -4.31 11.53
C ARG A 475 28.49 -3.93 12.54
N TYR A 476 28.42 -2.67 12.89
CA TYR A 476 27.41 -2.14 13.79
C TYR A 476 27.10 -0.70 13.43
N GLY A 477 25.91 -0.28 13.79
CA GLY A 477 25.47 1.07 13.61
C GLY A 477 24.15 1.29 14.34
N GLY A 478 23.69 2.51 14.31
CA GLY A 478 22.43 2.88 14.95
C GLY A 478 21.92 4.22 14.48
N SER A 479 20.66 4.48 14.81
CA SER A 479 20.00 5.73 14.51
C SER A 479 19.10 6.17 15.66
N LEU A 480 18.93 7.47 15.77
CA LEU A 480 18.00 8.12 16.68
C LEU A 480 17.22 9.12 15.87
N SER A 481 15.91 9.17 16.05
CA SER A 481 15.06 10.17 15.41
C SER A 481 13.93 10.65 16.31
N PHE A 482 13.52 11.88 16.06
CA PHE A 482 12.36 12.50 16.70
C PHE A 482 11.63 13.37 15.67
N GLY A 483 10.29 13.33 15.69
CA GLY A 483 9.51 14.11 14.73
C GLY A 483 8.05 14.27 15.10
N ARG A 484 7.44 15.28 14.46
CA ARG A 484 6.00 15.50 14.45
C ARG A 484 5.46 15.13 13.08
N PHE A 485 4.41 14.30 13.05
CA PHE A 485 3.75 13.81 11.86
C PHE A 485 2.27 14.21 11.88
N VAL A 486 1.70 14.44 10.70
CA VAL A 486 0.32 14.91 10.57
C VAL A 486 -0.41 14.14 9.48
N ARG A 487 -1.69 13.84 9.70
CA ARG A 487 -2.64 13.35 8.71
C ARG A 487 -3.84 14.29 8.62
N THR A 488 -4.09 14.78 7.43
CA THR A 488 -5.29 15.58 7.14
C THR A 488 -6.51 14.66 7.00
N PRO A 489 -7.70 15.06 7.49
CA PRO A 489 -8.92 14.28 7.32
C PRO A 489 -9.23 13.97 5.86
N GLN A 490 -9.73 12.77 5.62
CA GLN A 490 -10.09 12.26 4.31
C GLN A 490 -11.51 12.75 3.90
N LEU A 491 -11.82 12.70 2.59
CA LEU A 491 -13.11 13.15 2.09
C LEU A 491 -14.28 12.36 2.68
N MET A 492 -14.09 11.06 2.89
CA MET A 492 -15.07 10.19 3.54
C MET A 492 -15.40 10.66 4.97
N GLU A 493 -14.39 11.10 5.71
CA GLU A 493 -14.54 11.62 7.08
C GLU A 493 -15.21 13.01 7.09
N LEU A 494 -14.87 13.84 6.10
CA LEU A 494 -15.37 15.21 6.01
C LEU A 494 -16.80 15.28 5.46
N TYR A 495 -17.11 14.50 4.45
CA TYR A 495 -18.31 14.67 3.62
C TYR A 495 -19.21 13.44 3.56
N GLY A 496 -18.79 12.29 4.11
CA GLY A 496 -19.54 11.02 4.08
C GLY A 496 -19.72 10.53 2.64
N VAL A 497 -19.15 9.38 2.32
CA VAL A 497 -19.16 8.82 0.94
C VAL A 497 -20.22 7.73 0.81
N PHE A 498 -20.41 6.92 1.87
CA PHE A 498 -21.31 5.76 1.84
C PHE A 498 -22.62 6.03 2.59
N PRO A 499 -23.68 5.28 2.29
CA PRO A 499 -24.91 5.31 3.09
C PRO A 499 -24.63 5.01 4.57
N GLY A 500 -25.28 5.73 5.46
CA GLY A 500 -25.06 5.58 6.91
C GLY A 500 -23.84 6.31 7.47
N MET A 501 -22.95 6.86 6.63
CA MET A 501 -21.85 7.71 7.07
C MET A 501 -22.27 9.17 7.11
N LEU A 502 -22.17 9.78 8.29
CA LEU A 502 -22.43 11.21 8.50
C LEU A 502 -21.15 12.02 8.28
N SER A 503 -21.32 13.19 7.68
CA SER A 503 -20.23 14.14 7.47
C SER A 503 -19.79 14.84 8.75
N ASN A 504 -18.50 15.24 8.82
CA ASN A 504 -18.00 16.17 9.81
C ASN A 504 -16.93 17.09 9.18
N PRO A 505 -17.31 18.21 8.57
CA PRO A 505 -16.36 19.12 7.94
C PRO A 505 -15.48 19.88 8.94
N ASP A 506 -15.78 19.85 10.23
CA ASP A 506 -15.04 20.54 11.29
C ASP A 506 -13.91 19.70 11.90
N LEU A 507 -13.63 18.53 11.33
CA LEU A 507 -12.52 17.69 11.78
C LEU A 507 -11.19 18.43 11.67
N LYS A 508 -10.39 18.30 12.73
CA LYS A 508 -9.00 18.74 12.79
C LYS A 508 -8.06 17.65 12.26
N ASP A 509 -6.85 18.04 11.90
CA ASP A 509 -5.80 17.09 11.57
C ASP A 509 -5.48 16.18 12.76
N GLU A 510 -5.24 14.91 12.48
CA GLU A 510 -4.58 14.01 13.43
C GLU A 510 -3.08 14.35 13.47
N SER A 511 -2.48 14.37 14.64
CA SER A 511 -1.03 14.58 14.78
C SER A 511 -0.39 13.55 15.69
N ALA A 512 0.89 13.28 15.47
CA ALA A 512 1.66 12.40 16.32
C ALA A 512 3.06 12.95 16.58
N LEU A 513 3.53 12.78 17.80
CA LEU A 513 4.94 12.90 18.15
C LEU A 513 5.53 11.49 18.20
N ARG A 514 6.67 11.31 17.56
CA ARG A 514 7.36 10.01 17.52
C ARG A 514 8.82 10.15 17.89
N PHE A 515 9.25 9.25 18.74
CA PHE A 515 10.64 9.02 19.10
C PHE A 515 11.05 7.60 18.71
N GLU A 516 12.26 7.45 18.22
CA GLU A 516 12.82 6.14 17.87
C GLU A 516 14.31 6.09 18.10
N VAL A 517 14.77 4.97 18.63
CA VAL A 517 16.19 4.61 18.70
C VAL A 517 16.37 3.16 18.29
N GLY A 518 17.25 2.91 17.35
CA GLY A 518 17.51 1.57 16.83
C GLY A 518 18.97 1.33 16.52
N GLY A 519 19.34 0.07 16.43
CA GLY A 519 20.69 -0.31 16.07
C GLY A 519 20.77 -1.72 15.50
N TYR A 520 21.93 -2.03 14.91
CA TYR A 520 22.22 -3.34 14.37
C TYR A 520 23.63 -3.79 14.73
N TYR A 521 23.81 -5.10 14.76
CA TYR A 521 25.11 -5.75 14.93
C TYR A 521 25.25 -6.94 13.98
N MET A 522 26.32 -6.93 13.17
CA MET A 522 26.68 -8.05 12.27
C MET A 522 27.73 -8.93 12.97
N ILE A 523 27.35 -10.15 13.32
CA ILE A 523 28.26 -11.08 14.00
C ILE A 523 29.33 -11.55 13.01
N PRO A 524 30.62 -11.30 13.31
CA PRO A 524 31.69 -11.69 12.41
C PRO A 524 31.71 -13.18 12.14
N LYS A 525 31.97 -13.57 10.86
CA LYS A 525 32.12 -14.95 10.38
C LYS A 525 30.88 -15.85 10.43
N SER A 526 29.77 -15.39 11.01
CA SER A 526 28.56 -16.21 11.14
C SER A 526 27.48 -15.90 10.10
N ASN A 527 27.66 -14.86 9.30
CA ASN A 527 26.66 -14.31 8.39
C ASN A 527 25.30 -14.09 9.11
N THR A 528 25.37 -13.45 10.28
CA THR A 528 24.25 -13.22 11.18
C THR A 528 24.14 -11.74 11.49
N ALA A 529 22.95 -11.18 11.33
CA ALA A 529 22.59 -9.83 11.71
C ALA A 529 21.58 -9.86 12.86
N ILE A 530 21.77 -8.98 13.84
CA ILE A 530 20.80 -8.72 14.91
C ILE A 530 20.42 -7.26 14.79
N ARG A 531 19.12 -6.95 14.86
CA ARG A 531 18.58 -5.59 14.88
C ARG A 531 17.64 -5.45 16.05
N ALA A 532 17.65 -4.28 16.68
CA ALA A 532 16.67 -3.92 17.71
C ALA A 532 16.29 -2.45 17.57
N THR A 533 15.02 -2.14 17.80
CA THR A 533 14.49 -0.78 17.76
C THR A 533 13.46 -0.56 18.86
N TYR A 534 13.67 0.44 19.69
CA TYR A 534 12.66 1.02 20.57
C TYR A 534 11.95 2.16 19.83
N PHE A 535 10.64 2.19 19.96
CA PHE A 535 9.81 3.26 19.40
C PHE A 535 8.76 3.72 20.40
N GLU A 536 8.39 4.98 20.29
CA GLU A 536 7.33 5.61 21.07
C GLU A 536 6.57 6.61 20.20
N THR A 537 5.25 6.56 20.24
CA THR A 537 4.36 7.42 19.45
C THR A 537 3.22 7.88 20.32
N GLN A 538 3.05 9.19 20.44
CA GLN A 538 1.87 9.80 21.04
C GLN A 538 1.03 10.40 19.93
N VAL A 539 -0.24 10.00 19.84
CA VAL A 539 -1.20 10.47 18.84
C VAL A 539 -2.22 11.38 19.51
N ASP A 540 -2.43 12.55 18.94
CA ASP A 540 -3.41 13.52 19.38
C ASP A 540 -4.48 13.75 18.29
N ASN A 541 -5.70 14.09 18.69
CA ASN A 541 -6.84 14.34 17.80
C ASN A 541 -7.18 13.17 16.88
N GLY A 542 -6.96 11.92 17.30
CA GLY A 542 -7.29 10.74 16.52
C GLY A 542 -8.77 10.76 16.09
N ILE A 543 -9.03 10.47 14.81
CA ILE A 543 -10.37 10.47 14.23
C ILE A 543 -10.95 9.06 14.38
N TYR A 544 -12.03 8.94 15.15
CA TYR A 544 -12.78 7.70 15.33
C TYR A 544 -14.21 7.83 14.84
N TRP A 545 -14.74 6.75 14.29
CA TRP A 545 -16.12 6.64 13.86
C TRP A 545 -17.01 6.22 15.04
N LEU A 546 -17.88 7.13 15.49
CA LEU A 546 -18.89 6.82 16.50
C LEU A 546 -20.15 6.28 15.83
N ILE A 547 -20.51 5.06 16.16
CA ILE A 547 -21.71 4.40 15.64
C ILE A 547 -22.86 4.59 16.62
N SER A 548 -23.96 5.16 16.14
CA SER A 548 -25.19 5.36 16.91
C SER A 548 -26.41 5.23 16.00
N ALA A 549 -27.38 4.43 16.40
CA ALA A 549 -28.64 4.23 15.68
C ALA A 549 -28.45 3.90 14.17
N GLY A 550 -27.46 3.09 13.84
CA GLY A 550 -27.16 2.69 12.44
C GLY A 550 -26.39 3.72 11.62
N PHE A 551 -26.00 4.86 12.22
CA PHE A 551 -25.17 5.87 11.57
C PHE A 551 -23.77 5.92 12.18
N ALA A 552 -22.76 6.15 11.35
CA ALA A 552 -21.38 6.35 11.76
C ALA A 552 -20.97 7.82 11.53
N LYS A 553 -20.50 8.50 12.57
CA LYS A 553 -20.03 9.89 12.52
C LYS A 553 -18.58 10.00 12.99
N PRO A 554 -17.66 10.57 12.19
CA PRO A 554 -16.27 10.72 12.61
C PRO A 554 -16.10 11.92 13.55
N LYS A 555 -15.25 11.75 14.57
CA LYS A 555 -14.91 12.79 15.54
C LYS A 555 -13.43 12.70 15.94
N ASN A 556 -12.81 13.85 16.24
CA ASN A 556 -11.50 13.91 16.88
C ASN A 556 -11.67 13.68 18.40
N ILE A 557 -11.58 12.43 18.81
CA ILE A 557 -11.78 12.01 20.21
C ILE A 557 -10.67 11.08 20.70
N GLY A 558 -9.71 10.75 19.82
CA GLY A 558 -8.66 9.81 20.13
C GLY A 558 -7.41 10.51 20.62
N GLU A 559 -6.93 10.06 21.75
CA GLU A 559 -5.55 10.24 22.20
C GLU A 559 -5.01 8.86 22.47
N SER A 560 -3.82 8.55 22.00
CA SER A 560 -3.22 7.24 22.24
C SER A 560 -1.72 7.33 22.44
N HIS A 561 -1.21 6.43 23.27
CA HIS A 561 0.20 6.29 23.54
C HIS A 561 0.64 4.87 23.17
N ILE A 562 1.60 4.76 22.29
CA ILE A 562 2.11 3.50 21.75
C ILE A 562 3.60 3.47 21.95
N ARG A 563 4.10 2.45 22.65
CA ARG A 563 5.53 2.23 22.86
C ARG A 563 5.86 0.77 22.68
N GLY A 564 7.06 0.47 22.20
CA GLY A 564 7.42 -0.91 21.96
C GLY A 564 8.88 -1.15 21.62
N LEU A 565 9.22 -2.43 21.60
CA LEU A 565 10.51 -2.96 21.21
C LEU A 565 10.33 -3.96 20.08
N GLU A 566 11.01 -3.73 18.98
CA GLU A 566 11.18 -4.69 17.89
C GLU A 566 12.56 -5.34 18.01
N ALA A 567 12.63 -6.64 17.74
CA ALA A 567 13.89 -7.39 17.64
C ALA A 567 13.85 -8.29 16.41
N GLU A 568 14.97 -8.36 15.70
CA GLU A 568 15.13 -9.21 14.53
C GLU A 568 16.50 -9.90 14.58
N LEU A 569 16.50 -11.19 14.26
CA LEU A 569 17.69 -11.98 14.00
C LEU A 569 17.54 -12.61 12.61
N GLU A 570 18.51 -12.34 11.74
CA GLU A 570 18.64 -12.95 10.44
C GLU A 570 19.98 -13.65 10.34
N SER A 571 20.00 -14.93 10.00
CA SER A 571 21.21 -15.74 9.99
C SER A 571 21.22 -16.73 8.83
N LYS A 572 22.37 -16.80 8.15
CA LYS A 572 22.66 -17.84 7.15
C LYS A 572 23.99 -18.52 7.50
N PRO A 573 24.04 -19.32 8.59
CA PRO A 573 25.27 -19.91 9.11
C PRO A 573 25.86 -20.96 8.18
N LYS A 574 25.06 -21.53 7.28
CA LYS A 574 25.43 -22.47 6.24
C LYS A 574 24.82 -22.09 4.90
N LYS A 575 25.43 -22.49 3.82
CA LYS A 575 24.88 -22.20 2.45
C LYS A 575 23.50 -22.80 2.23
N TRP A 576 23.21 -23.90 2.90
CA TRP A 576 21.96 -24.68 2.77
C TRP A 576 20.92 -24.38 3.84
N PHE A 577 21.21 -23.50 4.80
CA PHE A 577 20.30 -23.19 5.91
C PHE A 577 20.29 -21.69 6.23
N SER A 578 19.10 -21.13 6.31
CA SER A 578 18.87 -19.78 6.83
C SER A 578 17.69 -19.74 7.79
N VAL A 579 17.78 -18.82 8.75
CA VAL A 579 16.74 -18.60 9.75
C VAL A 579 16.50 -17.10 9.94
N ILE A 580 15.24 -16.74 10.09
CA ILE A 580 14.77 -15.39 10.43
C ILE A 580 13.90 -15.52 11.68
N LEU A 581 14.20 -14.72 12.72
CA LEU A 581 13.37 -14.60 13.90
C LEU A 581 13.04 -13.12 14.12
N ARG A 582 11.79 -12.81 14.33
CA ARG A 582 11.29 -11.45 14.55
C ARG A 582 10.35 -11.44 15.74
N ALA A 583 10.44 -10.42 16.56
CA ALA A 583 9.59 -10.25 17.73
C ALA A 583 9.21 -8.78 17.88
N THR A 584 7.98 -8.55 18.28
CA THR A 584 7.46 -7.23 18.66
C THR A 584 6.82 -7.33 20.02
N PHE A 585 7.20 -6.44 20.91
CA PHE A 585 6.58 -6.22 22.22
C PHE A 585 6.08 -4.80 22.21
N GLN A 586 4.77 -4.59 22.38
CA GLN A 586 4.20 -3.25 22.37
C GLN A 586 3.15 -3.08 23.46
N ASP A 587 3.02 -1.85 23.89
CA ASP A 587 1.99 -1.35 24.77
C ASP A 587 1.32 -0.21 24.01
N ALA A 588 0.07 -0.42 23.59
CA ALA A 588 -0.70 0.49 22.77
C ALA A 588 -2.01 0.81 23.50
N GLU A 589 -2.07 1.99 24.12
CA GLU A 589 -3.15 2.39 25.04
C GLU A 589 -3.93 3.59 24.52
N ASP A 590 -5.23 3.58 24.78
CA ASP A 590 -6.11 4.73 24.64
C ASP A 590 -5.90 5.65 25.85
N CYS A 591 -5.52 6.90 25.61
CA CYS A 591 -5.24 7.92 26.62
C CYS A 591 -6.27 9.04 26.60
N SER A 592 -7.42 8.85 25.93
CA SER A 592 -8.47 9.86 25.84
C SER A 592 -9.07 10.21 27.20
N ASP A 593 -9.63 11.40 27.33
CA ASP A 593 -10.28 11.90 28.57
C ASP A 593 -11.50 11.07 29.01
N GLU A 594 -12.02 10.22 28.13
CA GLU A 594 -13.17 9.38 28.44
C GLU A 594 -12.77 8.20 29.34
N LYS A 595 -13.08 8.28 30.64
CA LYS A 595 -12.76 7.27 31.68
C LYS A 595 -13.06 5.82 31.27
N TYR A 596 -14.01 5.61 30.38
CA TYR A 596 -14.43 4.29 29.95
C TYR A 596 -13.41 3.63 29.01
N TYR A 597 -12.63 4.44 28.27
CA TYR A 597 -11.62 3.97 27.32
C TYR A 597 -10.19 4.17 27.80
N ASN A 598 -9.98 5.15 28.68
CA ASN A 598 -8.65 5.49 29.19
C ASN A 598 -7.94 4.29 29.83
N GLY A 599 -6.70 4.05 29.45
CA GLY A 599 -5.87 2.91 29.87
C GLY A 599 -6.29 1.56 29.26
N LYS A 600 -7.14 1.56 28.23
CA LYS A 600 -7.52 0.36 27.49
C LYS A 600 -6.59 0.14 26.30
N GLN A 601 -6.34 -1.13 26.00
CA GLN A 601 -5.57 -1.52 24.80
C GLN A 601 -6.28 -1.05 23.54
N LEU A 602 -5.52 -0.51 22.59
CA LEU A 602 -6.09 -0.15 21.28
C LEU A 602 -6.63 -1.39 20.56
N PRO A 603 -7.78 -1.26 19.86
CA PRO A 603 -8.36 -2.37 19.12
C PRO A 603 -7.40 -2.95 18.07
N ASN A 604 -7.39 -4.27 17.93
CA ASN A 604 -6.61 -5.07 16.97
C ASN A 604 -5.09 -5.01 17.12
N GLU A 605 -4.59 -4.47 18.20
CA GLU A 605 -3.16 -4.36 18.45
C GLU A 605 -2.72 -5.40 19.48
N PRO A 606 -2.02 -6.48 19.07
CA PRO A 606 -1.52 -7.48 20.01
C PRO A 606 -0.36 -6.91 20.83
N ALA A 607 -0.30 -7.25 22.11
CA ALA A 607 0.81 -6.86 22.97
C ALA A 607 2.13 -7.53 22.58
N ARG A 608 2.06 -8.71 21.95
CA ARG A 608 3.24 -9.45 21.49
C ARG A 608 2.91 -10.14 20.17
N SER A 609 3.89 -10.09 19.25
CA SER A 609 3.85 -10.87 18.02
C SER A 609 5.23 -11.43 17.69
N TYR A 610 5.24 -12.62 17.10
CA TYR A 610 6.46 -13.33 16.73
C TYR A 610 6.31 -13.88 15.31
N TYR A 611 7.39 -13.83 14.56
CA TYR A 611 7.55 -14.49 13.28
C TYR A 611 8.83 -15.30 13.28
N ALA A 612 8.77 -16.54 12.82
CA ALA A 612 9.92 -17.38 12.60
C ALA A 612 9.87 -17.98 11.20
N GLU A 613 11.00 -17.99 10.51
CA GLU A 613 11.15 -18.68 9.23
C GLU A 613 12.47 -19.48 9.24
N ALA A 614 12.40 -20.72 8.77
CA ALA A 614 13.56 -21.56 8.54
C ALA A 614 13.52 -22.10 7.11
N LYS A 615 14.60 -21.84 6.33
CA LYS A 615 14.73 -22.30 4.96
C LYS A 615 15.91 -23.25 4.84
N PHE A 616 15.68 -24.36 4.12
CA PHE A 616 16.64 -25.41 3.83
C PHE A 616 16.79 -25.59 2.34
N ASP A 617 17.96 -25.38 1.79
CA ASP A 617 18.31 -25.77 0.43
C ASP A 617 18.76 -27.24 0.45
N LEU A 618 17.96 -28.11 -0.16
CA LEU A 618 18.10 -29.57 -0.12
C LEU A 618 18.82 -30.09 -1.38
N PRO A 619 19.38 -31.32 -1.36
CA PRO A 619 19.89 -31.97 -2.56
C PRO A 619 18.86 -32.06 -3.69
N TYR A 620 19.32 -32.29 -4.91
CA TYR A 620 18.49 -32.50 -6.11
C TYR A 620 17.60 -31.30 -6.48
N HIS A 621 18.05 -30.07 -6.17
CA HIS A 621 17.35 -28.81 -6.49
C HIS A 621 15.99 -28.62 -5.76
N PHE A 622 15.83 -29.23 -4.60
CA PHE A 622 14.72 -28.94 -3.72
C PHE A 622 15.08 -27.82 -2.72
N ASP A 623 14.08 -27.09 -2.31
CA ASP A 623 14.14 -26.22 -1.13
C ASP A 623 12.89 -26.42 -0.28
N PHE A 624 13.07 -26.34 1.02
CA PHE A 624 12.00 -26.42 2.00
C PHE A 624 12.00 -25.17 2.86
N THR A 625 10.81 -24.60 3.08
CA THR A 625 10.65 -23.45 3.98
C THR A 625 9.52 -23.76 4.95
N TRP A 626 9.78 -23.57 6.22
CA TRP A 626 8.78 -23.52 7.28
C TRP A 626 8.72 -22.10 7.83
N SER A 627 7.50 -21.58 8.08
CA SER A 627 7.29 -20.33 8.79
C SER A 627 6.18 -20.47 9.83
N SER A 628 6.26 -19.68 10.89
CA SER A 628 5.30 -19.61 11.97
C SER A 628 5.04 -18.16 12.32
N GLU A 629 3.76 -17.84 12.56
CA GLU A 629 3.26 -16.54 12.98
C GLU A 629 2.48 -16.72 14.28
N TYR A 630 2.83 -15.98 15.31
CA TYR A 630 2.11 -15.96 16.58
C TYR A 630 1.77 -14.54 16.98
N ARG A 631 0.54 -14.33 17.45
CA ARG A 631 0.14 -13.11 18.14
C ARG A 631 -0.65 -13.42 19.40
N THR A 632 -0.49 -12.58 20.41
CA THR A 632 -1.33 -12.64 21.61
C THR A 632 -2.77 -12.23 21.30
N GLU A 633 -3.64 -12.43 22.26
CA GLU A 633 -5.00 -11.93 22.24
C GLU A 633 -5.10 -10.45 21.89
N ILE A 634 -6.20 -10.08 21.24
CA ILE A 634 -6.55 -8.70 20.90
C ILE A 634 -7.97 -8.39 21.30
N PHE A 635 -8.33 -7.10 21.28
CA PHE A 635 -9.68 -6.64 21.51
C PHE A 635 -10.27 -6.01 20.25
N ASP A 636 -11.55 -6.24 19.98
CA ASP A 636 -12.25 -5.66 18.84
C ASP A 636 -12.73 -4.25 19.10
N ASP A 637 -13.05 -3.95 20.35
CA ASP A 637 -13.65 -2.70 20.76
C ASP A 637 -12.75 -1.90 21.71
N ARG A 638 -12.85 -0.56 21.66
CA ARG A 638 -12.08 0.36 22.52
C ARG A 638 -12.29 0.11 24.02
N ALA A 639 -13.39 -0.50 24.41
CA ALA A 639 -13.70 -0.78 25.80
C ALA A 639 -13.10 -2.10 26.32
N ASN A 640 -12.41 -2.85 25.45
CA ASN A 640 -11.83 -4.15 25.72
C ASN A 640 -12.83 -5.19 26.25
N ARG A 641 -14.06 -5.19 25.72
CA ARG A 641 -15.11 -6.14 26.11
C ARG A 641 -15.15 -7.37 25.20
N ILE A 642 -14.86 -7.18 23.91
CA ILE A 642 -14.88 -8.25 22.92
C ILE A 642 -13.44 -8.69 22.69
N LYS A 643 -13.10 -9.84 23.24
CA LYS A 643 -11.74 -10.41 23.18
C LYS A 643 -11.65 -11.48 22.11
N GLN A 644 -10.61 -11.42 21.28
CA GLN A 644 -10.23 -12.46 20.33
C GLN A 644 -9.04 -13.26 20.88
N PRO A 645 -9.03 -14.59 20.72
CA PRO A 645 -7.94 -15.42 21.22
C PRO A 645 -6.60 -15.13 20.54
N ALA A 646 -5.53 -15.62 21.15
CA ALA A 646 -4.22 -15.71 20.51
C ALA A 646 -4.31 -16.58 19.26
N VAL A 647 -3.47 -16.31 18.27
CA VAL A 647 -3.41 -17.07 17.00
C VAL A 647 -2.00 -17.57 16.80
N ASP A 648 -1.87 -18.85 16.41
CA ASP A 648 -0.59 -19.52 16.11
C ASP A 648 -0.70 -20.28 14.78
N LEU A 649 -0.12 -19.72 13.72
CA LEU A 649 -0.21 -20.25 12.38
C LEU A 649 1.14 -20.84 11.94
N HIS A 650 1.09 -22.03 11.35
CA HIS A 650 2.25 -22.67 10.76
C HIS A 650 2.03 -22.88 9.27
N HIS A 651 3.05 -22.56 8.48
CA HIS A 651 3.04 -22.74 7.03
C HIS A 651 4.29 -23.47 6.59
N PHE A 652 4.20 -24.21 5.50
CA PHE A 652 5.40 -24.68 4.83
C PHE A 652 5.26 -24.68 3.32
N SER A 653 6.38 -24.64 2.64
CA SER A 653 6.46 -24.77 1.20
C SER A 653 7.63 -25.67 0.80
N LEU A 654 7.43 -26.44 -0.26
CA LEU A 654 8.43 -27.26 -0.90
C LEU A 654 8.61 -26.77 -2.34
N GLY A 655 9.79 -26.24 -2.63
CA GLY A 655 10.20 -25.83 -3.96
C GLY A 655 11.01 -26.91 -4.65
N TYR A 656 10.85 -27.03 -5.97
CA TYR A 656 11.62 -27.92 -6.83
C TYR A 656 11.97 -27.23 -8.14
N ASN A 657 13.26 -27.19 -8.48
CA ASN A 657 13.78 -26.56 -9.70
C ASN A 657 14.32 -27.63 -10.67
N PRO A 658 13.45 -28.35 -11.44
CA PRO A 658 13.88 -29.42 -12.33
C PRO A 658 14.81 -28.94 -13.45
N PHE A 659 14.64 -27.71 -13.90
CA PHE A 659 15.43 -27.06 -14.94
C PHE A 659 15.79 -25.62 -14.55
N LYS A 660 16.80 -25.03 -15.20
CA LYS A 660 17.29 -23.67 -14.85
C LYS A 660 16.22 -22.57 -14.85
N LYS A 661 15.17 -22.71 -15.67
CA LYS A 661 14.10 -21.69 -15.83
C LYS A 661 12.72 -22.23 -15.40
N THR A 662 12.66 -23.40 -14.76
CA THR A 662 11.42 -24.03 -14.32
C THR A 662 11.42 -24.21 -12.81
N ARG A 663 10.40 -23.72 -12.15
CA ARG A 663 10.20 -23.88 -10.70
C ARG A 663 8.79 -24.38 -10.42
N LEU A 664 8.68 -25.39 -9.57
CA LEU A 664 7.46 -25.89 -8.98
C LEU A 664 7.49 -25.56 -7.48
N VAL A 665 6.39 -25.07 -6.94
CA VAL A 665 6.24 -24.83 -5.51
C VAL A 665 4.93 -25.42 -5.04
N PHE A 666 4.98 -26.32 -4.07
CA PHE A 666 3.82 -26.74 -3.30
C PHE A 666 3.83 -25.99 -1.98
N ALA A 667 2.75 -25.30 -1.66
CA ALA A 667 2.56 -24.57 -0.42
C ALA A 667 1.39 -25.14 0.37
N LEU A 668 1.57 -25.26 1.67
CA LEU A 668 0.54 -25.61 2.64
C LEU A 668 0.50 -24.52 3.69
N ARG A 669 -0.64 -23.86 3.80
CA ARG A 669 -0.88 -22.75 4.71
C ARG A 669 -1.77 -23.21 5.85
N ASN A 670 -1.56 -22.62 7.02
CA ASN A 670 -2.33 -22.93 8.22
C ASN A 670 -2.37 -24.46 8.46
N LEU A 671 -1.19 -25.06 8.68
CA LEU A 671 -1.02 -26.53 8.83
C LEU A 671 -1.91 -27.10 9.94
N THR A 672 -2.06 -26.36 11.04
CA THR A 672 -2.83 -26.75 12.23
C THR A 672 -4.34 -26.62 12.04
N ASP A 673 -4.78 -26.02 10.93
CA ASP A 673 -6.19 -25.75 10.63
C ASP A 673 -6.86 -24.84 11.66
N GLU A 674 -6.10 -23.86 12.13
CA GLU A 674 -6.55 -22.89 13.12
C GLU A 674 -7.66 -22.01 12.54
N THR A 675 -8.80 -21.95 13.22
CA THR A 675 -9.87 -21.03 12.87
C THR A 675 -9.72 -19.72 13.66
N TYR A 676 -9.64 -18.62 12.95
CA TYR A 676 -9.58 -17.29 13.56
C TYR A 676 -10.48 -16.31 12.80
N ARG A 677 -10.87 -15.25 13.45
CA ARG A 677 -11.81 -14.26 12.92
C ARG A 677 -11.14 -12.93 12.78
N ASN A 678 -11.62 -12.17 11.80
CA ASN A 678 -11.32 -10.73 11.78
C ASN A 678 -12.12 -10.07 12.89
N PRO A 679 -11.44 -9.33 13.75
CA PRO A 679 -12.08 -8.76 14.92
C PRO A 679 -13.30 -7.91 14.63
N TYR A 680 -13.28 -6.98 13.72
CA TYR A 680 -14.31 -5.94 13.64
C TYR A 680 -15.74 -6.39 13.33
N ILE A 681 -15.94 -7.46 12.57
CA ILE A 681 -17.27 -7.76 12.00
C ILE A 681 -17.51 -9.28 11.87
N SER A 682 -16.90 -10.12 12.67
CA SER A 682 -17.11 -11.56 12.58
C SER A 682 -16.96 -12.12 11.15
N PHE A 683 -15.92 -11.73 10.45
CA PHE A 683 -15.57 -12.32 9.16
C PHE A 683 -14.65 -13.53 9.38
N PRO A 684 -15.13 -14.74 9.11
CA PRO A 684 -14.30 -15.93 9.22
C PRO A 684 -13.22 -15.92 8.15
N THR A 685 -12.07 -16.50 8.48
CA THR A 685 -10.98 -16.73 7.55
C THR A 685 -10.95 -18.20 7.12
N PRO A 686 -10.41 -18.54 5.94
CA PRO A 686 -10.23 -19.92 5.56
C PRO A 686 -9.29 -20.64 6.53
N GLY A 687 -9.57 -21.93 6.77
CA GLY A 687 -8.71 -22.84 7.50
C GLY A 687 -7.45 -23.22 6.71
N ARG A 688 -7.17 -24.50 6.60
CA ARG A 688 -6.01 -25.03 5.87
C ARG A 688 -6.16 -24.88 4.36
N GLU A 689 -5.14 -24.29 3.70
CA GLU A 689 -5.13 -24.08 2.25
C GLU A 689 -3.92 -24.75 1.60
N TYR A 690 -4.12 -25.27 0.40
CA TYR A 690 -3.09 -25.88 -0.46
C TYR A 690 -2.95 -25.08 -1.75
N LYS A 691 -1.72 -24.94 -2.25
CA LYS A 691 -1.45 -24.29 -3.53
C LYS A 691 -0.28 -24.96 -4.25
N LEU A 692 -0.44 -25.25 -5.52
CA LEU A 692 0.63 -25.67 -6.43
C LEU A 692 0.88 -24.58 -7.45
N THR A 693 2.13 -24.16 -7.60
CA THR A 693 2.54 -23.12 -8.53
C THR A 693 3.62 -23.63 -9.46
N LEU A 694 3.44 -23.45 -10.76
CA LEU A 694 4.42 -23.65 -11.80
C LEU A 694 4.89 -22.29 -12.31
N THR A 695 6.19 -22.07 -12.31
CA THR A 695 6.82 -20.91 -12.95
C THR A 695 7.76 -21.39 -14.05
N GLN A 696 7.60 -20.86 -15.27
CA GLN A 696 8.42 -21.15 -16.42
C GLN A 696 9.00 -19.86 -17.02
N GLY A 697 10.32 -19.74 -17.01
CA GLY A 697 11.04 -18.69 -17.74
C GLY A 697 11.44 -19.15 -19.16
N PHE A 698 11.63 -18.23 -20.06
CA PHE A 698 12.08 -18.48 -21.44
C PHE A 698 12.96 -17.34 -22.00
#